data_3c4ccdd52bb4f38a4fdec4ad3e336a5d
#
_entry.id   3c4ccdd52bb4f38a4fdec4ad3e336a5d
#
_cell.length_a   1.000
_cell.length_b   1.000
_cell.length_c   1.000
_cell.angle_alpha   90.00
_cell.angle_beta   90.00
_cell.angle_gamma   90.00
#
_symmetry.space_group_name_H-M   'P 1'
#
loop_
_entity.id
_entity.type
_entity.pdbx_description
1 polymer ?
#
loop_
_entity_poly.entity_id
_entity_poly.type
_entity_poly.pdbx_seq_one_letter_code
_entity_poly.pdbx_strand_id
1 'polypeptide(L)'
;MRLLTDCRGPATAALVLCVAALTLIAPAVAVPEPAPRASVAGLPYQDASSPVADRVDDLMSRMTLDDKLGQMTQIEKDAVVPQSDLATYRIGSVLSGGDSRVSPNNAQTWADTYDSVQRTALATPLGIPMIYGIDAVHGHNAVRGATLFPHNIGLGATRDPALVQRVGRAVAEEVSGTGIDWDFAPCLCVARNDRWGRTYESYGETAELPSAMTTFVSGLQGDTLGTGPASVLATAKHYLGDGGTTGGVDQGNTELSEAELRAIHLPPFKEAVRRGVGSVMLSYSSWNGVRSHANRYLVTDVLKGELGFTGFVVSDWAAVDQLDGQSGFTGAEISTAVNAGVDMVMVPHDYKKFLTLLRGEVTAGRVTQSRIDDANRRVLTKKFQLGLFEKPFTDRSYTTTVGSAAHRDLARQAVRESQVLVKNDGGILPLAKSAKLFVAGKSADDIGNQSGGWTVGWQGGSGPVTDGTTVLRGIRAAVTDASRVTYDRYGNGIDASYGAAVAVVGETPYAEGKGDRPNGMGLDQEDLQTLARLRASGVPVVVVLVSGRPLDVSAQLPDWKALLASWLPGTEGAGVSDVLFGDYAPTGKLPVTWMKSASQQPVNEGDGKAALFPYGYGLTYDATDPDPDPDPEPTPPPTQGACTAQFRTVSSWQGGYQAEVTVKNTGSAALTGWSVAWDPAGTTVTSLWNGVLTTAQDRATVRNAAFNGSLLPGATTSFGFTANGTAGTPAPHCTSG
;
A
#
# COMPACT_ATOMS: atom_id res chain seq x y z
N MET A 1 49.11 38.88 21.98
CA MET A 1 49.77 40.19 21.74
C MET A 1 48.65 41.10 21.25
N ARG A 2 48.05 41.81 22.20
CA ARG A 2 48.00 43.28 22.35
C ARG A 2 47.32 43.95 21.14
N LEU A 3 46.35 44.89 21.20
CA LEU A 3 45.74 45.78 22.22
C LEU A 3 44.52 46.40 21.52
N LEU A 4 43.32 46.46 22.13
CA LEU A 4 42.75 47.58 22.88
C LEU A 4 42.85 48.98 22.21
N THR A 5 41.69 49.63 21.97
CA THR A 5 41.22 50.89 22.61
C THR A 5 39.93 51.34 21.98
N ASP A 6 38.89 51.39 22.75
CA ASP A 6 38.11 52.52 23.34
C ASP A 6 38.07 53.82 22.55
N CYS A 7 36.83 54.35 22.32
CA CYS A 7 36.46 55.73 22.67
C CYS A 7 34.94 55.95 22.60
N ARG A 8 34.51 56.61 23.63
CA ARG A 8 33.19 57.03 24.12
C ARG A 8 32.47 58.04 23.21
N GLY A 9 31.13 58.14 23.40
CA GLY A 9 30.18 59.03 22.81
C GLY A 9 30.37 60.55 23.11
N PRO A 10 29.41 61.43 22.78
CA PRO A 10 28.25 61.66 23.67
C PRO A 10 26.91 61.95 22.94
N ALA A 11 25.88 62.02 23.78
CA ALA A 11 24.48 62.32 23.49
C ALA A 11 24.25 63.78 23.08
N THR A 12 23.27 64.05 22.19
CA THR A 12 22.52 65.31 22.19
C THR A 12 21.12 65.18 21.58
N ALA A 13 20.17 65.48 22.42
CA ALA A 13 18.91 66.20 22.28
C ALA A 13 17.96 65.98 21.07
N ALA A 14 16.74 65.67 21.51
CA ALA A 14 15.50 65.65 20.74
C ALA A 14 15.12 67.01 20.10
N LEU A 15 14.59 66.92 18.89
CA LEU A 15 13.71 67.98 18.37
C LEU A 15 12.52 67.32 17.68
N VAL A 16 11.35 67.51 18.24
CA VAL A 16 10.06 67.10 17.68
C VAL A 16 9.66 68.13 16.63
N LEU A 17 9.53 67.70 15.40
CA LEU A 17 8.87 68.46 14.34
C LEU A 17 7.67 67.64 13.82
N CYS A 18 6.48 68.16 14.15
CA CYS A 18 5.22 67.73 13.54
C CYS A 18 5.21 68.20 12.06
N VAL A 19 5.25 67.29 11.13
CA VAL A 19 4.95 67.55 9.73
C VAL A 19 3.63 66.85 9.42
N ALA A 20 2.58 67.64 9.18
CA ALA A 20 1.32 67.17 8.67
C ALA A 20 1.50 66.66 7.20
N ALA A 21 1.41 65.37 6.97
CA ALA A 21 1.41 64.82 5.64
C ALA A 21 -0.02 64.89 5.06
N LEU A 22 -0.24 65.75 4.09
CA LEU A 22 -1.37 65.68 3.20
C LEU A 22 -1.23 64.43 2.33
N THR A 23 -2.10 63.46 2.54
CA THR A 23 -2.24 62.32 1.65
C THR A 23 -3.00 62.75 0.38
N LEU A 24 -2.31 62.94 -0.69
CA LEU A 24 -2.87 63.02 -2.04
C LEU A 24 -3.29 61.58 -2.43
N ILE A 25 -4.61 61.35 -2.43
CA ILE A 25 -5.23 60.16 -3.01
C ILE A 25 -5.10 60.32 -4.53
N ALA A 26 -4.14 59.62 -5.15
CA ALA A 26 -4.13 59.43 -6.59
C ALA A 26 -5.22 58.44 -6.96
N PRO A 27 -6.04 58.70 -8.03
CA PRO A 27 -7.01 57.75 -8.48
C PRO A 27 -6.31 56.47 -8.96
N ALA A 28 -6.77 55.33 -8.44
CA ALA A 28 -6.33 54.02 -8.94
C ALA A 28 -6.69 53.93 -10.42
N VAL A 29 -5.69 53.88 -11.29
CA VAL A 29 -5.88 53.50 -12.68
C VAL A 29 -6.31 52.02 -12.67
N ALA A 30 -7.56 51.73 -12.94
CA ALA A 30 -8.07 50.41 -13.18
C ALA A 30 -7.27 49.82 -14.36
N VAL A 31 -6.46 48.79 -14.09
CA VAL A 31 -5.89 47.96 -15.14
C VAL A 31 -7.10 47.28 -15.82
N PRO A 32 -7.29 47.46 -17.13
CA PRO A 32 -8.41 46.80 -17.79
C PRO A 32 -8.27 45.29 -17.63
N GLU A 33 -9.29 44.65 -17.10
CA GLU A 33 -9.43 43.20 -17.11
C GLU A 33 -9.20 42.72 -18.56
N PRO A 34 -8.36 41.72 -18.82
CA PRO A 34 -8.19 41.23 -20.17
C PRO A 34 -9.53 40.76 -20.68
N ALA A 35 -9.96 41.33 -21.79
CA ALA A 35 -11.22 40.95 -22.45
C ALA A 35 -11.30 39.42 -22.56
N PRO A 36 -12.47 38.81 -22.31
CA PRO A 36 -12.65 37.40 -22.50
C PRO A 36 -12.15 37.05 -23.91
N ARG A 37 -11.13 36.20 -24.01
CA ARG A 37 -10.67 35.69 -25.30
C ARG A 37 -11.90 35.11 -25.96
N ALA A 38 -12.24 35.64 -27.16
CA ALA A 38 -13.26 35.04 -28.01
C ALA A 38 -12.97 33.54 -28.04
N SER A 39 -14.01 32.74 -27.76
CA SER A 39 -13.92 31.27 -27.84
C SER A 39 -13.50 30.94 -29.28
N VAL A 40 -12.22 30.73 -29.51
CA VAL A 40 -11.75 29.93 -30.64
C VAL A 40 -12.47 28.61 -30.44
N ALA A 41 -13.28 28.17 -31.39
CA ALA A 41 -13.91 26.86 -31.33
C ALA A 41 -12.84 25.85 -30.99
N GLY A 42 -12.93 25.24 -29.79
CA GLY A 42 -11.88 24.39 -29.27
C GLY A 42 -11.63 23.23 -30.22
N LEU A 43 -10.42 22.72 -30.27
CA LEU A 43 -10.12 21.52 -31.06
C LEU A 43 -10.99 20.36 -30.54
N PRO A 44 -11.44 19.42 -31.41
CA PRO A 44 -12.36 18.36 -31.00
C PRO A 44 -11.91 17.56 -29.76
N TYR A 45 -10.60 17.30 -29.58
CA TYR A 45 -10.11 16.60 -28.39
C TYR A 45 -10.29 17.42 -27.08
N GLN A 46 -10.51 18.74 -27.16
CA GLN A 46 -10.72 19.62 -26.02
C GLN A 46 -12.20 19.67 -25.58
N ASP A 47 -13.10 19.10 -26.38
CA ASP A 47 -14.51 19.01 -26.02
C ASP A 47 -14.76 17.88 -25.01
N ALA A 48 -14.94 18.26 -23.73
CA ALA A 48 -15.18 17.33 -22.64
C ALA A 48 -16.49 16.52 -22.79
N SER A 49 -17.42 16.95 -23.66
CA SER A 49 -18.66 16.20 -23.90
C SER A 49 -18.48 15.04 -24.89
N SER A 50 -17.38 15.03 -25.64
CA SER A 50 -17.07 13.98 -26.61
C SER A 50 -16.52 12.72 -25.92
N PRO A 51 -16.81 11.51 -26.46
CA PRO A 51 -16.26 10.26 -25.92
C PRO A 51 -14.72 10.30 -25.86
N VAL A 52 -14.14 9.73 -24.81
CA VAL A 52 -12.67 9.69 -24.63
C VAL A 52 -11.96 9.09 -25.83
N ALA A 53 -12.52 8.02 -26.44
CA ALA A 53 -11.93 7.40 -27.61
C ALA A 53 -11.80 8.37 -28.81
N ASP A 54 -12.84 9.14 -29.08
CA ASP A 54 -12.86 10.11 -30.19
C ASP A 54 -11.88 11.27 -29.92
N ARG A 55 -11.78 11.70 -28.67
CA ARG A 55 -10.81 12.72 -28.24
C ARG A 55 -9.37 12.25 -28.41
N VAL A 56 -9.09 11.01 -28.03
CA VAL A 56 -7.77 10.37 -28.23
C VAL A 56 -7.43 10.28 -29.72
N ASP A 57 -8.38 9.86 -30.56
CA ASP A 57 -8.16 9.73 -32.02
C ASP A 57 -7.88 11.10 -32.65
N ASP A 58 -8.66 12.13 -32.32
CA ASP A 58 -8.43 13.49 -32.82
C ASP A 58 -7.06 14.04 -32.37
N LEU A 59 -6.71 13.91 -31.07
CA LEU A 59 -5.43 14.37 -30.56
C LEU A 59 -4.27 13.65 -31.24
N MET A 60 -4.31 12.31 -31.34
CA MET A 60 -3.25 11.52 -31.96
C MET A 60 -3.05 11.84 -33.43
N SER A 61 -4.10 12.22 -34.16
CA SER A 61 -4.02 12.65 -35.57
C SER A 61 -3.23 13.95 -35.76
N ARG A 62 -3.09 14.74 -34.68
CA ARG A 62 -2.37 16.04 -34.66
C ARG A 62 -0.95 15.92 -34.15
N MET A 63 -0.64 14.83 -33.43
CA MET A 63 0.65 14.60 -32.80
C MET A 63 1.73 14.30 -33.84
N THR A 64 2.83 15.00 -33.74
CA THR A 64 4.10 14.64 -34.41
C THR A 64 4.72 13.42 -33.75
N LEU A 65 5.76 12.84 -34.40
CA LEU A 65 6.53 11.77 -33.76
C LEU A 65 7.15 12.24 -32.45
N ASP A 66 7.63 13.48 -32.38
CA ASP A 66 8.21 14.06 -31.14
C ASP A 66 7.19 14.16 -30.01
N ASP A 67 5.97 14.54 -30.31
CA ASP A 67 4.90 14.56 -29.31
C ASP A 67 4.67 13.13 -28.77
N LYS A 68 4.64 12.14 -29.66
CA LYS A 68 4.40 10.74 -29.27
C LYS A 68 5.55 10.16 -28.44
N LEU A 69 6.80 10.39 -28.82
CA LEU A 69 7.96 9.93 -28.06
C LEU A 69 8.04 10.60 -26.69
N GLY A 70 7.76 11.89 -26.62
CA GLY A 70 7.70 12.62 -25.36
C GLY A 70 6.65 12.05 -24.41
N GLN A 71 5.43 11.69 -24.91
CA GLN A 71 4.37 11.11 -24.11
C GLN A 71 4.71 9.70 -23.57
N MET A 72 5.63 9.00 -24.19
CA MET A 72 6.13 7.70 -23.72
C MET A 72 7.29 7.82 -22.72
N THR A 73 7.69 9.04 -22.35
CA THR A 73 8.85 9.32 -21.50
C THR A 73 8.41 9.86 -20.16
N GLN A 74 8.88 9.20 -19.07
CA GLN A 74 8.75 9.66 -17.69
C GLN A 74 10.12 10.01 -17.15
N ILE A 75 10.26 11.19 -16.53
CA ILE A 75 11.53 11.70 -16.02
C ILE A 75 11.43 12.09 -14.54
N GLU A 76 12.56 12.03 -13.84
CA GLU A 76 12.63 12.44 -12.44
C GLU A 76 12.60 13.99 -12.34
N LYS A 77 11.87 14.50 -11.34
CA LYS A 77 11.63 15.94 -11.14
C LYS A 77 12.91 16.77 -11.09
N ASP A 78 13.91 16.30 -10.36
CA ASP A 78 15.17 17.04 -10.15
C ASP A 78 16.12 16.95 -11.37
N ALA A 79 15.86 16.02 -12.30
CA ALA A 79 16.56 15.92 -13.58
C ALA A 79 16.03 16.90 -14.65
N VAL A 80 14.88 17.54 -14.39
CA VAL A 80 14.27 18.53 -15.31
C VAL A 80 14.97 19.87 -15.22
N VAL A 81 16.19 19.94 -15.76
CA VAL A 81 17.00 21.18 -15.77
C VAL A 81 17.50 21.48 -17.18
N PRO A 82 17.04 22.61 -17.78
CA PRO A 82 16.04 23.57 -17.28
C PRO A 82 14.61 23.01 -17.35
N GLN A 83 13.71 23.55 -16.51
CA GLN A 83 12.30 23.12 -16.50
C GLN A 83 11.60 23.24 -17.86
N SER A 84 12.03 24.18 -18.71
CA SER A 84 11.56 24.33 -20.10
C SER A 84 11.75 23.09 -20.98
N ASP A 85 12.61 22.15 -20.56
CA ASP A 85 12.81 20.87 -21.27
C ASP A 85 11.54 20.04 -21.30
N LEU A 86 10.64 20.18 -20.32
CA LEU A 86 9.31 19.56 -20.35
C LEU A 86 8.54 19.90 -21.64
N ALA A 87 8.52 21.19 -21.99
CA ALA A 87 7.87 21.65 -23.21
C ALA A 87 8.70 21.36 -24.46
N THR A 88 10.04 21.54 -24.40
CA THR A 88 10.96 21.31 -25.51
C THR A 88 10.89 19.87 -26.01
N TYR A 89 10.91 18.90 -25.09
CA TYR A 89 10.88 17.48 -25.40
C TYR A 89 9.46 16.86 -25.26
N ARG A 90 8.43 17.68 -24.97
CA ARG A 90 7.02 17.28 -24.89
C ARG A 90 6.79 16.13 -23.90
N ILE A 91 7.51 16.16 -22.79
CA ILE A 91 7.54 15.09 -21.79
C ILE A 91 6.15 14.79 -21.26
N GLY A 92 5.76 13.52 -21.32
CA GLY A 92 4.43 13.07 -20.95
C GLY A 92 4.23 12.85 -19.47
N SER A 93 5.31 12.59 -18.73
CA SER A 93 5.23 12.28 -17.30
C SER A 93 6.46 12.75 -16.55
N VAL A 94 6.22 13.17 -15.31
CA VAL A 94 7.24 13.46 -14.30
C VAL A 94 6.99 12.56 -13.10
N LEU A 95 8.02 12.20 -12.36
CA LEU A 95 7.90 11.52 -11.08
C LEU A 95 8.78 12.17 -10.01
N SER A 96 8.41 11.93 -8.76
CA SER A 96 9.30 12.09 -7.62
C SER A 96 9.58 10.71 -7.05
N GLY A 97 10.77 10.19 -7.32
CA GLY A 97 11.22 8.91 -6.82
C GLY A 97 12.29 9.05 -5.73
N GLY A 98 12.46 7.99 -4.94
CA GLY A 98 13.53 7.90 -3.99
C GLY A 98 13.59 9.05 -2.98
N ASP A 99 14.62 9.86 -3.09
CA ASP A 99 14.87 11.00 -2.19
C ASP A 99 14.48 12.35 -2.77
N SER A 100 13.80 12.37 -3.93
CA SER A 100 13.34 13.60 -4.58
C SER A 100 12.26 14.30 -3.77
N ARG A 101 12.58 15.41 -3.14
CA ARG A 101 11.69 16.14 -2.23
C ARG A 101 11.56 17.61 -2.67
N VAL A 102 10.56 18.27 -2.12
CA VAL A 102 10.43 19.74 -2.20
C VAL A 102 10.93 20.38 -0.92
N SER A 103 11.26 21.67 -0.97
CA SER A 103 11.70 22.41 0.21
C SER A 103 10.96 23.75 0.34
N PRO A 104 10.27 24.01 1.46
CA PRO A 104 10.04 23.13 2.61
C PRO A 104 9.17 21.92 2.23
N ASN A 105 9.39 20.75 2.89
CA ASN A 105 8.62 19.54 2.61
C ASN A 105 7.27 19.60 3.33
N ASN A 106 6.25 20.12 2.67
CA ASN A 106 4.86 20.18 3.13
C ASN A 106 3.91 20.16 1.93
N ALA A 107 2.63 19.85 2.17
CA ALA A 107 1.62 19.67 1.13
C ALA A 107 1.47 20.89 0.20
N GLN A 108 1.54 22.12 0.73
CA GLN A 108 1.41 23.34 -0.07
C GLN A 108 2.54 23.46 -1.09
N THR A 109 3.81 23.26 -0.65
CA THR A 109 4.96 23.36 -1.54
C THR A 109 4.95 22.27 -2.63
N TRP A 110 4.48 21.07 -2.29
CA TRP A 110 4.29 20.00 -3.27
C TRP A 110 3.28 20.42 -4.34
N ALA A 111 2.13 20.93 -3.91
CA ALA A 111 1.07 21.39 -4.81
C ALA A 111 1.52 22.56 -5.69
N ASP A 112 2.31 23.51 -5.15
CA ASP A 112 2.88 24.63 -5.91
C ASP A 112 3.91 24.15 -6.95
N THR A 113 4.71 23.14 -6.58
CA THR A 113 5.68 22.51 -7.48
C THR A 113 4.97 21.79 -8.62
N TYR A 114 3.95 20.99 -8.32
CA TYR A 114 3.11 20.32 -9.32
C TYR A 114 2.53 21.32 -10.30
N ASP A 115 1.86 22.37 -9.80
CA ASP A 115 1.24 23.41 -10.65
C ASP A 115 2.27 24.14 -11.54
N SER A 116 3.49 24.34 -11.04
CA SER A 116 4.58 24.95 -11.82
C SER A 116 5.03 24.07 -12.98
N VAL A 117 5.24 22.78 -12.70
CA VAL A 117 5.64 21.76 -13.68
C VAL A 117 4.55 21.61 -14.74
N GLN A 118 3.28 21.52 -14.31
CA GLN A 118 2.13 21.37 -15.20
C GLN A 118 1.95 22.57 -16.13
N ARG A 119 2.13 23.81 -15.65
CA ARG A 119 2.09 25.02 -16.53
C ARG A 119 3.11 24.93 -17.65
N THR A 120 4.30 24.40 -17.37
CA THR A 120 5.35 24.22 -18.38
C THR A 120 4.96 23.15 -19.40
N ALA A 121 4.41 22.02 -18.95
CA ALA A 121 3.92 20.97 -19.84
C ALA A 121 2.80 21.47 -20.77
N LEU A 122 1.87 22.26 -20.25
CA LEU A 122 0.77 22.86 -21.01
C LEU A 122 1.21 23.93 -22.01
N ALA A 123 2.44 24.44 -21.92
CA ALA A 123 2.97 25.43 -22.86
C ALA A 123 3.41 24.82 -24.21
N THR A 124 3.11 23.55 -24.47
CA THR A 124 3.34 22.89 -25.76
C THR A 124 2.23 23.24 -26.78
N PRO A 125 2.47 23.06 -28.10
CA PRO A 125 1.47 23.41 -29.11
C PRO A 125 0.11 22.71 -28.95
N LEU A 126 0.10 21.47 -28.47
CA LEU A 126 -1.13 20.70 -28.23
C LEU A 126 -1.64 20.81 -26.78
N GLY A 127 -0.88 21.43 -25.87
CA GLY A 127 -1.28 21.61 -24.48
C GLY A 127 -1.61 20.29 -23.77
N ILE A 128 -0.88 19.23 -24.09
CA ILE A 128 -1.10 17.92 -23.47
C ILE A 128 -0.61 17.98 -22.01
N PRO A 129 -1.47 17.75 -21.01
CA PRO A 129 -1.04 17.75 -19.61
C PRO A 129 -0.05 16.61 -19.34
N MET A 130 0.94 16.86 -18.49
CA MET A 130 1.75 15.76 -17.97
C MET A 130 0.97 14.99 -16.91
N ILE A 131 1.35 13.74 -16.63
CA ILE A 131 0.89 12.98 -15.48
C ILE A 131 2.04 12.84 -14.49
N TYR A 132 1.79 13.14 -13.20
CA TYR A 132 2.81 13.13 -12.18
C TYR A 132 2.70 11.91 -11.28
N GLY A 133 3.76 11.08 -11.23
CA GLY A 133 3.84 9.86 -10.45
C GLY A 133 4.61 10.00 -9.14
N ILE A 134 4.23 9.19 -8.14
CA ILE A 134 4.92 9.08 -6.85
C ILE A 134 4.76 7.68 -6.25
N ASP A 135 5.69 7.31 -5.36
CA ASP A 135 5.58 6.11 -4.53
C ASP A 135 4.89 6.45 -3.19
N ALA A 136 3.56 6.46 -3.16
CA ALA A 136 2.78 6.63 -1.93
C ALA A 136 2.36 5.25 -1.38
N VAL A 137 3.35 4.40 -1.09
CA VAL A 137 3.17 2.96 -0.88
C VAL A 137 2.51 2.58 0.45
N HIS A 138 2.52 3.46 1.46
CA HIS A 138 1.82 3.24 2.74
C HIS A 138 1.25 4.55 3.33
N GLY A 139 0.71 5.40 2.50
CA GLY A 139 0.29 6.79 2.74
C GLY A 139 1.06 7.71 1.82
N HIS A 140 0.83 9.00 1.87
CA HIS A 140 1.62 9.96 1.08
C HIS A 140 3.02 10.16 1.69
N ASN A 141 3.78 9.09 1.73
CA ASN A 141 5.00 8.93 2.53
C ASN A 141 6.16 9.86 2.17
N ALA A 142 6.14 10.49 1.01
CA ALA A 142 7.14 11.49 0.63
C ALA A 142 6.92 12.86 1.32
N VAL A 143 5.71 13.14 1.85
CA VAL A 143 5.32 14.40 2.46
C VAL A 143 5.42 14.33 3.97
N ARG A 144 6.21 15.24 4.57
CA ARG A 144 6.29 15.32 6.03
C ARG A 144 4.95 15.77 6.61
N GLY A 145 4.49 15.06 7.64
CA GLY A 145 3.21 15.31 8.30
C GLY A 145 2.00 14.64 7.64
N ALA A 146 2.18 13.97 6.49
CA ALA A 146 1.16 13.10 5.93
C ALA A 146 0.87 11.90 6.84
N THR A 147 -0.31 11.31 6.70
CA THR A 147 -0.70 10.11 7.44
C THR A 147 0.00 8.89 6.85
N LEU A 148 0.78 8.17 7.66
CA LEU A 148 1.38 6.91 7.27
C LEU A 148 0.61 5.76 7.91
N PHE A 149 0.13 4.86 7.06
CA PHE A 149 -0.57 3.64 7.45
C PHE A 149 0.43 2.50 7.71
N PRO A 150 0.01 1.39 8.34
CA PRO A 150 0.84 0.20 8.35
C PRO A 150 1.26 -0.20 6.93
N HIS A 151 2.51 -0.64 6.78
CA HIS A 151 2.92 -1.25 5.51
C HIS A 151 2.07 -2.46 5.14
N ASN A 152 2.10 -2.87 3.89
CA ASN A 152 1.21 -3.89 3.34
C ASN A 152 1.21 -5.21 4.12
N ILE A 153 2.35 -5.63 4.69
CA ILE A 153 2.39 -6.82 5.55
C ILE A 153 1.48 -6.67 6.78
N GLY A 154 1.44 -5.48 7.38
CA GLY A 154 0.50 -5.16 8.47
C GLY A 154 -0.95 -5.12 7.97
N LEU A 155 -1.21 -4.49 6.82
CA LEU A 155 -2.54 -4.46 6.21
C LEU A 155 -3.01 -5.87 5.82
N GLY A 156 -2.12 -6.74 5.34
CA GLY A 156 -2.41 -8.15 5.08
C GLY A 156 -2.79 -8.92 6.35
N ALA A 157 -2.16 -8.59 7.49
CA ALA A 157 -2.50 -9.19 8.78
C ALA A 157 -3.91 -8.84 9.26
N THR A 158 -4.50 -7.71 8.84
CA THR A 158 -5.88 -7.34 9.19
C THR A 158 -6.92 -8.27 8.60
N ARG A 159 -6.66 -8.88 7.45
CA ARG A 159 -7.62 -9.68 6.68
C ARG A 159 -8.90 -8.90 6.31
N ASP A 160 -8.83 -7.55 6.29
CA ASP A 160 -9.96 -6.66 6.00
C ASP A 160 -9.76 -5.87 4.69
N PRO A 161 -10.24 -6.37 3.55
CA PRO A 161 -10.19 -5.66 2.28
C PRO A 161 -10.99 -4.35 2.27
N ALA A 162 -12.03 -4.23 3.11
CA ALA A 162 -12.82 -3.00 3.19
C ALA A 162 -12.04 -1.88 3.91
N LEU A 163 -11.28 -2.23 4.96
CA LEU A 163 -10.33 -1.30 5.58
C LEU A 163 -9.27 -0.85 4.57
N VAL A 164 -8.69 -1.78 3.81
CA VAL A 164 -7.67 -1.47 2.79
C VAL A 164 -8.22 -0.55 1.70
N GLN A 165 -9.48 -0.71 1.29
CA GLN A 165 -10.14 0.24 0.38
C GLN A 165 -10.25 1.64 0.99
N ARG A 166 -10.62 1.75 2.27
CA ARG A 166 -10.68 3.06 2.97
C ARG A 166 -9.31 3.70 3.10
N VAL A 167 -8.28 2.90 3.38
CA VAL A 167 -6.88 3.37 3.38
C VAL A 167 -6.50 3.92 2.02
N GLY A 168 -6.77 3.17 0.92
CA GLY A 168 -6.53 3.67 -0.44
C GLY A 168 -7.27 4.97 -0.75
N ARG A 169 -8.50 5.16 -0.22
CA ARG A 169 -9.25 6.41 -0.35
C ARG A 169 -8.55 7.58 0.34
N ALA A 170 -8.12 7.39 1.59
CA ALA A 170 -7.40 8.42 2.33
C ALA A 170 -6.06 8.78 1.66
N VAL A 171 -5.34 7.78 1.15
CA VAL A 171 -4.12 8.01 0.35
C VAL A 171 -4.42 8.86 -0.88
N ALA A 172 -5.50 8.53 -1.63
CA ALA A 172 -5.90 9.30 -2.80
C ALA A 172 -6.19 10.77 -2.46
N GLU A 173 -6.84 11.04 -1.34
CA GLU A 173 -7.15 12.41 -0.89
C GLU A 173 -5.88 13.19 -0.55
N GLU A 174 -4.92 12.58 0.15
CA GLU A 174 -3.65 13.23 0.49
C GLU A 174 -2.76 13.44 -0.75
N VAL A 175 -2.71 12.46 -1.67
CA VAL A 175 -1.96 12.55 -2.93
C VAL A 175 -2.54 13.63 -3.84
N SER A 176 -3.87 13.63 -4.05
CA SER A 176 -4.55 14.69 -4.82
C SER A 176 -4.37 16.08 -4.20
N GLY A 177 -4.31 16.15 -2.86
CA GLY A 177 -4.06 17.41 -2.12
C GLY A 177 -2.72 18.05 -2.42
N THR A 178 -1.79 17.31 -3.01
CA THR A 178 -0.48 17.79 -3.49
C THR A 178 -0.42 17.94 -5.00
N GLY A 179 -1.54 17.68 -5.70
CA GLY A 179 -1.67 17.78 -7.15
C GLY A 179 -1.26 16.52 -7.92
N ILE A 180 -0.70 15.54 -7.23
CA ILE A 180 -0.18 14.33 -7.87
C ILE A 180 -1.33 13.45 -8.36
N ASP A 181 -1.19 12.91 -9.57
CA ASP A 181 -2.26 12.23 -10.30
C ASP A 181 -2.13 10.71 -10.29
N TRP A 182 -0.94 10.19 -9.96
CA TRP A 182 -0.56 8.82 -10.18
C TRP A 182 0.26 8.26 -9.03
N ASP A 183 -0.20 7.16 -8.43
CA ASP A 183 0.47 6.45 -7.36
C ASP A 183 1.04 5.11 -7.86
N PHE A 184 2.32 4.85 -7.56
CA PHE A 184 2.98 3.58 -7.85
C PHE A 184 2.66 2.54 -6.77
N ALA A 185 1.36 2.37 -6.47
CA ALA A 185 0.82 1.42 -5.52
C ALA A 185 -0.52 0.83 -6.02
N PRO A 186 -0.88 -0.40 -5.57
CA PRO A 186 -0.24 -1.23 -4.57
C PRO A 186 0.83 -2.18 -5.11
N CYS A 187 1.81 -2.60 -4.27
CA CYS A 187 2.61 -3.79 -4.52
C CYS A 187 1.72 -5.02 -4.34
N LEU A 188 1.53 -5.78 -5.42
CA LEU A 188 0.77 -7.03 -5.44
C LEU A 188 1.70 -8.25 -5.44
N CYS A 189 2.88 -8.06 -4.90
CA CYS A 189 3.90 -9.07 -4.75
C CYS A 189 3.43 -10.17 -3.79
N VAL A 190 3.84 -11.41 -4.05
CA VAL A 190 3.63 -12.56 -3.15
C VAL A 190 4.99 -12.93 -2.57
N ALA A 191 5.22 -12.59 -1.29
CA ALA A 191 6.51 -12.83 -0.64
C ALA A 191 6.70 -14.31 -0.33
N ARG A 192 7.67 -14.97 -0.98
CA ARG A 192 7.93 -16.41 -0.82
C ARG A 192 9.18 -16.72 -0.01
N ASN A 193 9.97 -15.70 0.36
CA ASN A 193 11.17 -15.85 1.15
C ASN A 193 11.43 -14.57 1.96
N ASP A 194 11.34 -14.65 3.29
CA ASP A 194 11.48 -13.50 4.18
C ASP A 194 12.89 -12.87 4.19
N ARG A 195 13.88 -13.47 3.50
CA ARG A 195 15.17 -12.82 3.25
C ARG A 195 15.08 -11.63 2.31
N TRP A 196 14.03 -11.57 1.50
CA TRP A 196 13.80 -10.49 0.55
C TRP A 196 13.56 -9.17 1.28
N GLY A 197 14.31 -8.12 0.88
CA GLY A 197 14.27 -6.81 1.54
C GLY A 197 12.93 -6.09 1.46
N ARG A 198 12.07 -6.45 0.50
CA ARG A 198 10.76 -5.83 0.28
C ARG A 198 9.59 -6.67 0.81
N THR A 199 9.84 -7.66 1.66
CA THR A 199 8.78 -8.51 2.24
C THR A 199 7.65 -7.69 2.85
N TYR A 200 7.94 -6.57 3.51
CA TYR A 200 6.92 -5.71 4.11
C TYR A 200 6.03 -4.97 3.12
N GLU A 201 6.45 -4.84 1.87
CA GLU A 201 5.63 -4.27 0.80
C GLU A 201 4.60 -5.26 0.25
N SER A 202 4.73 -6.55 0.56
CA SER A 202 3.76 -7.60 0.24
C SER A 202 2.67 -7.69 1.29
N TYR A 203 1.43 -7.98 0.87
CA TYR A 203 0.35 -8.29 1.80
C TYR A 203 0.48 -9.69 2.45
N GLY A 204 1.34 -10.56 1.93
CA GLY A 204 1.60 -11.88 2.48
C GLY A 204 2.18 -12.88 1.47
N GLU A 205 2.27 -14.14 1.91
CA GLU A 205 2.95 -15.21 1.18
C GLU A 205 2.05 -16.04 0.26
N THR A 206 0.73 -15.84 0.30
CA THR A 206 -0.24 -16.56 -0.55
C THR A 206 -0.84 -15.63 -1.58
N ALA A 207 -1.28 -16.17 -2.71
CA ALA A 207 -1.89 -15.37 -3.77
C ALA A 207 -3.22 -14.72 -3.34
N GLU A 208 -3.93 -15.32 -2.40
CA GLU A 208 -5.25 -14.89 -1.95
C GLU A 208 -5.19 -13.54 -1.24
N LEU A 209 -4.19 -13.31 -0.40
CA LEU A 209 -4.09 -12.07 0.37
C LEU A 209 -3.87 -10.85 -0.53
N PRO A 210 -2.81 -10.74 -1.36
CA PRO A 210 -2.68 -9.62 -2.27
C PRO A 210 -3.87 -9.48 -3.22
N SER A 211 -4.50 -10.60 -3.64
CA SER A 211 -5.71 -10.54 -4.48
C SER A 211 -6.88 -9.87 -3.75
N ALA A 212 -7.14 -10.26 -2.49
CA ALA A 212 -8.19 -9.65 -1.69
C ALA A 212 -7.92 -8.14 -1.46
N MET A 213 -6.66 -7.78 -1.21
CA MET A 213 -6.25 -6.41 -0.91
C MET A 213 -6.15 -5.50 -2.15
N THR A 214 -6.40 -6.00 -3.36
CA THR A 214 -6.57 -5.16 -4.56
C THR A 214 -7.69 -4.12 -4.44
N THR A 215 -8.51 -4.18 -3.39
CA THR A 215 -9.46 -3.12 -3.01
C THR A 215 -8.79 -1.76 -2.82
N PHE A 216 -7.48 -1.73 -2.55
CA PHE A 216 -6.67 -0.50 -2.55
C PHE A 216 -6.77 0.25 -3.89
N VAL A 217 -6.77 -0.48 -5.02
CA VAL A 217 -6.98 0.11 -6.37
C VAL A 217 -8.32 0.84 -6.44
N SER A 218 -9.41 0.22 -5.93
CA SER A 218 -10.73 0.85 -5.88
C SER A 218 -10.76 2.05 -4.92
N GLY A 219 -9.96 2.01 -3.85
CA GLY A 219 -9.75 3.15 -2.95
C GLY A 219 -9.12 4.33 -3.67
N LEU A 220 -8.02 4.11 -4.40
CA LEU A 220 -7.30 5.15 -5.14
C LEU A 220 -8.14 5.72 -6.29
N GLN A 221 -8.65 4.88 -7.16
CA GLN A 221 -9.29 5.30 -8.41
C GLN A 221 -10.78 5.63 -8.27
N GLY A 222 -11.44 5.14 -7.22
CA GLY A 222 -12.89 5.09 -7.13
C GLY A 222 -13.48 3.97 -7.98
N ASP A 223 -14.79 3.96 -8.16
CA ASP A 223 -15.50 2.95 -8.98
C ASP A 223 -15.17 3.09 -10.47
N THR A 224 -14.90 4.31 -10.91
CA THR A 224 -14.45 4.63 -12.27
C THR A 224 -13.43 5.75 -12.18
N LEU A 225 -12.27 5.55 -12.82
CA LEU A 225 -11.18 6.51 -12.82
C LEU A 225 -11.66 7.91 -13.25
N GLY A 226 -11.32 8.92 -12.44
CA GLY A 226 -11.62 10.33 -12.70
C GLY A 226 -13.07 10.78 -12.43
N THR A 227 -13.99 9.88 -12.06
CA THR A 227 -15.40 10.26 -11.81
C THR A 227 -15.68 10.69 -10.37
N GLY A 228 -14.86 10.29 -9.43
CA GLY A 228 -14.95 10.67 -8.02
C GLY A 228 -14.05 11.87 -7.69
N PRO A 229 -14.29 12.51 -6.55
CA PRO A 229 -13.35 13.49 -6.00
C PRO A 229 -12.03 12.79 -5.63
N ALA A 230 -10.89 13.46 -5.82
CA ALA A 230 -9.56 12.96 -5.51
C ALA A 230 -9.28 11.55 -6.10
N SER A 231 -9.63 11.32 -7.38
CA SER A 231 -9.29 10.07 -8.06
C SER A 231 -7.84 10.09 -8.50
N VAL A 232 -7.06 9.08 -8.11
CA VAL A 232 -5.63 8.92 -8.41
C VAL A 232 -5.42 7.62 -9.19
N LEU A 233 -4.62 7.65 -10.26
CA LEU A 233 -4.29 6.47 -11.03
C LEU A 233 -3.49 5.49 -10.17
N ALA A 234 -3.94 4.24 -10.07
CA ALA A 234 -3.25 3.17 -9.36
C ALA A 234 -2.28 2.41 -10.28
N THR A 235 -1.24 1.85 -9.68
CA THR A 235 -0.28 0.95 -10.36
C THR A 235 -0.20 -0.38 -9.64
N ALA A 236 -0.56 -1.47 -10.33
CA ALA A 236 -0.25 -2.81 -9.84
C ALA A 236 1.23 -3.12 -10.10
N LYS A 237 2.01 -3.42 -9.04
CA LYS A 237 3.45 -3.67 -9.15
C LYS A 237 3.90 -4.84 -8.26
N HIS A 238 5.04 -5.47 -8.50
CA HIS A 238 5.82 -5.42 -9.74
C HIS A 238 5.55 -6.68 -10.57
N TYR A 239 5.13 -6.49 -11.80
CA TYR A 239 4.70 -7.57 -12.68
C TYR A 239 5.92 -8.18 -13.41
N LEU A 240 6.24 -9.49 -13.29
CA LEU A 240 5.58 -10.55 -12.57
C LEU A 240 6.66 -11.43 -11.90
N GLY A 241 6.33 -11.93 -10.67
CA GLY A 241 7.23 -12.85 -9.97
C GLY A 241 8.11 -12.19 -8.93
N ASP A 242 7.97 -10.86 -8.71
CA ASP A 242 8.60 -10.15 -7.61
C ASP A 242 8.18 -10.75 -6.25
N GLY A 243 9.10 -10.88 -5.31
CA GLY A 243 8.90 -11.61 -4.05
C GLY A 243 9.08 -13.13 -4.15
N GLY A 244 9.17 -13.70 -5.37
CA GLY A 244 9.45 -15.12 -5.64
C GLY A 244 10.88 -15.41 -6.07
N THR A 245 11.79 -14.45 -5.97
CA THR A 245 13.16 -14.60 -6.43
C THR A 245 13.95 -15.63 -5.62
N THR A 246 14.77 -16.40 -6.28
CA THR A 246 15.61 -17.44 -5.67
C THR A 246 16.50 -16.83 -4.57
N GLY A 247 16.44 -17.42 -3.38
CA GLY A 247 17.20 -16.94 -2.21
C GLY A 247 16.67 -15.67 -1.58
N GLY A 248 15.55 -15.08 -2.04
CA GLY A 248 15.05 -13.82 -1.56
C GLY A 248 15.95 -12.65 -1.91
N VAL A 249 16.61 -12.69 -3.06
CA VAL A 249 17.49 -11.64 -3.56
C VAL A 249 16.64 -10.61 -4.30
N ASP A 250 16.67 -9.37 -3.86
CA ASP A 250 15.97 -8.29 -4.55
C ASP A 250 16.47 -8.12 -5.98
N GLN A 251 15.56 -7.88 -6.95
CA GLN A 251 15.85 -7.79 -8.38
C GLN A 251 16.47 -9.08 -9.00
N GLY A 252 16.39 -10.21 -8.27
CA GLY A 252 16.97 -11.49 -8.66
C GLY A 252 16.20 -12.21 -9.75
N ASN A 253 16.46 -13.53 -9.85
CA ASN A 253 15.79 -14.41 -10.82
C ASN A 253 14.71 -15.26 -10.12
N THR A 254 13.52 -15.27 -10.67
CA THR A 254 12.40 -16.13 -10.22
C THR A 254 12.46 -17.42 -11.04
N GLU A 255 12.85 -18.51 -10.39
CA GLU A 255 13.03 -19.83 -11.03
C GLU A 255 11.81 -20.71 -10.74
N LEU A 256 10.77 -20.52 -11.51
CA LEU A 256 9.49 -21.23 -11.41
C LEU A 256 9.07 -21.75 -12.79
N SER A 257 8.39 -22.90 -12.80
CA SER A 257 7.63 -23.29 -13.98
C SER A 257 6.54 -22.25 -14.27
N GLU A 258 6.07 -22.20 -15.50
CA GLU A 258 4.97 -21.29 -15.87
C GLU A 258 3.70 -21.57 -15.05
N ALA A 259 3.40 -22.86 -14.78
CA ALA A 259 2.26 -23.24 -13.97
C ALA A 259 2.36 -22.68 -12.54
N GLU A 260 3.53 -22.73 -11.91
CA GLU A 260 3.78 -22.17 -10.58
C GLU A 260 3.73 -20.64 -10.59
N LEU A 261 4.38 -19.98 -11.56
CA LEU A 261 4.33 -18.54 -11.71
C LEU A 261 2.87 -18.05 -11.82
N ARG A 262 2.08 -18.73 -12.66
CA ARG A 262 0.65 -18.44 -12.85
C ARG A 262 -0.20 -18.73 -11.62
N ALA A 263 0.11 -19.77 -10.85
CA ALA A 263 -0.65 -20.12 -9.66
C ALA A 263 -0.35 -19.18 -8.50
N ILE A 264 0.89 -18.76 -8.33
CA ILE A 264 1.34 -17.98 -7.16
C ILE A 264 1.27 -16.47 -7.42
N HIS A 265 1.83 -16.00 -8.53
CA HIS A 265 2.08 -14.57 -8.72
C HIS A 265 1.08 -13.86 -9.64
N LEU A 266 0.38 -14.59 -10.53
CA LEU A 266 -0.54 -13.97 -11.49
C LEU A 266 -1.91 -13.55 -10.90
N PRO A 267 -2.51 -14.28 -9.92
CA PRO A 267 -3.88 -14.00 -9.46
C PRO A 267 -4.10 -12.57 -8.93
N PRO A 268 -3.18 -11.95 -8.15
CA PRO A 268 -3.36 -10.57 -7.71
C PRO A 268 -3.44 -9.57 -8.87
N PHE A 269 -2.64 -9.76 -9.91
CA PHE A 269 -2.67 -8.90 -11.10
C PHE A 269 -3.94 -9.11 -11.92
N LYS A 270 -4.41 -10.36 -12.06
CA LYS A 270 -5.70 -10.66 -12.68
C LYS A 270 -6.85 -9.94 -11.98
N GLU A 271 -6.84 -9.93 -10.64
CA GLU A 271 -7.86 -9.23 -9.86
C GLU A 271 -7.73 -7.70 -10.00
N ALA A 272 -6.50 -7.16 -10.01
CA ALA A 272 -6.28 -5.74 -10.25
C ALA A 272 -6.76 -5.28 -11.64
N VAL A 273 -6.52 -6.08 -12.68
CA VAL A 273 -7.05 -5.83 -14.03
C VAL A 273 -8.58 -5.86 -14.02
N ARG A 274 -9.19 -6.83 -13.34
CA ARG A 274 -10.65 -6.90 -13.18
C ARG A 274 -11.23 -5.65 -12.48
N ARG A 275 -10.49 -5.04 -11.55
CA ARG A 275 -10.85 -3.78 -10.90
C ARG A 275 -10.54 -2.54 -11.73
N GLY A 276 -10.02 -2.71 -12.93
CA GLY A 276 -9.74 -1.61 -13.85
C GLY A 276 -8.50 -0.79 -13.48
N VAL A 277 -7.49 -1.41 -12.88
CA VAL A 277 -6.21 -0.73 -12.59
C VAL A 277 -5.68 0.00 -13.82
N GLY A 278 -5.28 1.25 -13.64
CA GLY A 278 -4.94 2.12 -14.78
C GLY A 278 -3.55 1.93 -15.33
N SER A 279 -2.60 1.45 -14.51
CA SER A 279 -1.24 1.13 -14.96
C SER A 279 -0.70 -0.14 -14.29
N VAL A 280 0.28 -0.75 -14.93
CA VAL A 280 1.05 -1.89 -14.40
C VAL A 280 2.52 -1.57 -14.55
N MET A 281 3.28 -1.69 -13.46
CA MET A 281 4.74 -1.53 -13.47
C MET A 281 5.40 -2.91 -13.51
N LEU A 282 6.37 -3.06 -14.42
CA LEU A 282 7.12 -4.31 -14.58
C LEU A 282 8.15 -4.47 -13.45
N SER A 283 8.42 -5.72 -13.09
CA SER A 283 9.46 -6.03 -12.10
C SER A 283 10.86 -5.90 -12.67
N TYR A 284 11.80 -5.51 -11.83
CA TYR A 284 13.24 -5.60 -12.14
C TYR A 284 13.72 -7.03 -12.28
N SER A 285 13.03 -7.99 -11.62
CA SER A 285 13.43 -9.39 -11.60
C SER A 285 13.36 -10.04 -12.99
N SER A 286 14.02 -11.18 -13.09
CA SER A 286 13.93 -12.06 -14.26
C SER A 286 13.01 -13.24 -13.93
N TRP A 287 12.38 -13.80 -14.93
CA TRP A 287 11.76 -15.12 -14.87
C TRP A 287 12.55 -16.08 -15.75
N ASN A 288 13.13 -17.11 -15.13
CA ASN A 288 14.00 -18.11 -15.80
C ASN A 288 15.06 -17.46 -16.70
N GLY A 289 15.70 -16.39 -16.17
CA GLY A 289 16.77 -15.67 -16.84
C GLY A 289 16.33 -14.58 -17.84
N VAL A 290 15.04 -14.43 -18.12
CA VAL A 290 14.52 -13.35 -18.99
C VAL A 290 14.04 -12.20 -18.14
N ARG A 291 14.64 -11.02 -18.29
CA ARG A 291 14.21 -9.78 -17.61
C ARG A 291 12.76 -9.44 -17.95
N SER A 292 11.95 -9.05 -16.97
CA SER A 292 10.52 -8.75 -17.16
C SER A 292 10.28 -7.70 -18.23
N HIS A 293 11.12 -6.67 -18.32
CA HIS A 293 11.04 -5.60 -19.33
C HIS A 293 11.34 -6.06 -20.77
N ALA A 294 11.99 -7.21 -20.95
CA ALA A 294 12.24 -7.84 -22.23
C ALA A 294 11.26 -8.99 -22.55
N ASN A 295 10.39 -9.34 -21.60
CA ASN A 295 9.54 -10.52 -21.70
C ASN A 295 8.22 -10.22 -22.43
N ARG A 296 8.24 -10.25 -23.77
CA ARG A 296 7.07 -10.00 -24.60
C ARG A 296 5.90 -10.94 -24.27
N TYR A 297 6.19 -12.21 -23.97
CA TYR A 297 5.17 -13.18 -23.61
C TYR A 297 4.36 -12.73 -22.38
N LEU A 298 5.03 -12.38 -21.28
CA LEU A 298 4.34 -11.94 -20.07
C LEU A 298 3.61 -10.60 -20.29
N VAL A 299 4.25 -9.63 -20.97
CA VAL A 299 3.70 -8.28 -21.10
C VAL A 299 2.61 -8.20 -22.17
N THR A 300 2.86 -8.72 -23.35
CA THR A 300 1.94 -8.58 -24.48
C THR A 300 0.92 -9.72 -24.50
N ASP A 301 1.39 -10.97 -24.47
CA ASP A 301 0.49 -12.09 -24.71
C ASP A 301 -0.35 -12.42 -23.47
N VAL A 302 0.24 -12.41 -22.26
CA VAL A 302 -0.49 -12.67 -21.00
C VAL A 302 -1.20 -11.41 -20.50
N LEU A 303 -0.48 -10.34 -20.14
CA LEU A 303 -1.09 -9.17 -19.48
C LEU A 303 -2.08 -8.44 -20.41
N LYS A 304 -1.62 -8.01 -21.60
CA LYS A 304 -2.47 -7.24 -22.51
C LYS A 304 -3.47 -8.13 -23.27
N GLY A 305 -3.06 -9.34 -23.67
CA GLY A 305 -3.88 -10.27 -24.45
C GLY A 305 -4.82 -11.10 -23.60
N GLU A 306 -4.28 -12.03 -22.79
CA GLU A 306 -5.08 -12.99 -22.01
C GLU A 306 -5.90 -12.31 -20.92
N LEU A 307 -5.27 -11.42 -20.11
CA LEU A 307 -5.97 -10.72 -19.03
C LEU A 307 -6.79 -9.53 -19.54
N GLY A 308 -6.60 -9.09 -20.78
CA GLY A 308 -7.34 -7.98 -21.36
C GLY A 308 -7.02 -6.61 -20.74
N PHE A 309 -5.79 -6.40 -20.28
CA PHE A 309 -5.38 -5.14 -19.66
C PHE A 309 -5.44 -3.97 -20.66
N THR A 310 -6.26 -2.98 -20.37
CA THR A 310 -6.50 -1.79 -21.22
C THR A 310 -5.75 -0.53 -20.78
N GLY A 311 -5.09 -0.57 -19.61
CA GLY A 311 -4.22 0.49 -19.14
C GLY A 311 -2.89 0.52 -19.86
N PHE A 312 -1.93 1.28 -19.37
CA PHE A 312 -0.58 1.34 -19.90
C PHE A 312 0.43 0.63 -18.99
N VAL A 313 1.48 0.09 -19.60
CA VAL A 313 2.60 -0.56 -18.92
C VAL A 313 3.72 0.46 -18.77
N VAL A 314 4.19 0.65 -17.55
CA VAL A 314 5.36 1.48 -17.23
C VAL A 314 6.54 0.61 -16.83
N SER A 315 7.75 1.01 -17.22
CA SER A 315 8.97 0.40 -16.71
C SER A 315 9.23 0.82 -15.25
N ASP A 316 10.06 0.07 -14.55
CA ASP A 316 10.63 0.51 -13.27
C ASP A 316 11.79 1.49 -13.48
N TRP A 317 12.34 2.06 -12.40
CA TRP A 317 13.37 3.11 -12.38
C TRP A 317 14.62 2.70 -13.14
N ALA A 318 14.90 3.36 -14.27
CA ALA A 318 16.03 3.06 -15.17
C ALA A 318 16.17 1.57 -15.57
N ALA A 319 15.09 0.78 -15.48
CA ALA A 319 15.19 -0.67 -15.67
C ALA A 319 15.44 -1.09 -17.13
N VAL A 320 15.06 -0.24 -18.09
CA VAL A 320 15.28 -0.52 -19.52
C VAL A 320 16.77 -0.38 -19.87
N ASP A 321 17.51 0.52 -19.22
CA ASP A 321 18.94 0.72 -19.48
C ASP A 321 19.84 -0.35 -18.83
N GLN A 322 19.25 -1.35 -18.21
CA GLN A 322 19.94 -2.44 -17.52
C GLN A 322 19.63 -3.81 -18.12
N LEU A 323 18.99 -3.87 -19.30
CA LEU A 323 18.59 -5.13 -19.91
C LEU A 323 19.79 -5.99 -20.35
N ASP A 324 20.87 -5.36 -20.76
CA ASP A 324 22.11 -6.04 -21.13
C ASP A 324 23.10 -6.19 -19.95
N GLY A 325 22.72 -5.73 -18.75
CA GLY A 325 23.55 -5.76 -17.54
C GLY A 325 24.61 -4.68 -17.47
N GLN A 326 24.58 -3.71 -18.38
CA GLN A 326 25.44 -2.52 -18.36
C GLN A 326 24.61 -1.27 -18.10
N SER A 327 25.21 -0.22 -17.59
CA SER A 327 24.55 1.07 -17.45
C SER A 327 24.61 1.88 -18.74
N GLY A 328 23.53 2.60 -19.03
CA GLY A 328 23.45 3.56 -20.15
C GLY A 328 22.76 3.00 -21.39
N PHE A 329 21.61 3.58 -21.72
CA PHE A 329 20.73 3.14 -22.81
C PHE A 329 21.43 2.84 -24.12
N THR A 330 21.05 1.72 -24.72
CA THR A 330 21.30 1.35 -26.12
C THR A 330 20.01 1.32 -26.93
N GLY A 331 20.09 1.47 -28.26
CA GLY A 331 18.92 1.35 -29.13
C GLY A 331 18.30 -0.06 -29.05
N ALA A 332 19.12 -1.09 -28.87
CA ALA A 332 18.66 -2.48 -28.76
C ALA A 332 17.81 -2.73 -27.52
N GLU A 333 18.21 -2.22 -26.37
CA GLU A 333 17.43 -2.32 -25.12
C GLU A 333 16.09 -1.60 -25.25
N ILE A 334 16.11 -0.37 -25.77
CA ILE A 334 14.90 0.43 -25.98
C ILE A 334 13.93 -0.29 -26.94
N SER A 335 14.42 -0.77 -28.08
CA SER A 335 13.57 -1.48 -29.04
C SER A 335 13.05 -2.80 -28.47
N THR A 336 13.84 -3.51 -27.67
CA THR A 336 13.43 -4.75 -26.99
C THR A 336 12.29 -4.47 -26.01
N ALA A 337 12.44 -3.49 -25.11
CA ALA A 337 11.43 -3.18 -24.11
C ALA A 337 10.12 -2.65 -24.74
N VAL A 338 10.23 -1.70 -25.68
CA VAL A 338 9.05 -1.13 -26.35
C VAL A 338 8.30 -2.18 -27.15
N ASN A 339 9.01 -3.06 -27.86
CA ASN A 339 8.40 -4.16 -28.62
C ASN A 339 7.88 -5.29 -27.71
N ALA A 340 8.43 -5.45 -26.49
CA ALA A 340 7.85 -6.35 -25.50
C ALA A 340 6.50 -5.84 -24.96
N GLY A 341 6.19 -4.55 -25.12
CA GLY A 341 4.91 -3.97 -24.74
C GLY A 341 4.97 -2.86 -23.70
N VAL A 342 6.17 -2.35 -23.36
CA VAL A 342 6.31 -1.17 -22.48
C VAL A 342 5.74 0.06 -23.19
N ASP A 343 4.83 0.78 -22.54
CA ASP A 343 4.13 1.94 -23.11
C ASP A 343 4.73 3.26 -22.64
N MET A 344 5.23 3.31 -21.41
CA MET A 344 5.94 4.46 -20.86
C MET A 344 7.25 4.00 -20.22
N VAL A 345 8.36 4.63 -20.58
CA VAL A 345 9.67 4.29 -20.05
C VAL A 345 10.05 5.31 -18.98
N MET A 346 10.34 4.81 -17.76
CA MET A 346 10.87 5.59 -16.67
C MET A 346 12.36 5.80 -16.89
N VAL A 347 12.72 6.99 -17.34
CA VAL A 347 14.06 7.43 -17.67
C VAL A 347 14.44 8.55 -16.69
N PRO A 348 14.95 8.23 -15.50
CA PRO A 348 15.10 9.24 -14.46
C PRO A 348 15.95 10.44 -14.90
N HIS A 349 17.04 10.21 -15.60
CA HIS A 349 18.06 11.24 -15.88
C HIS A 349 18.37 11.44 -17.36
N ASP A 350 18.59 10.37 -18.13
CA ASP A 350 19.16 10.45 -19.50
C ASP A 350 18.11 10.56 -20.61
N TYR A 351 16.99 11.28 -20.36
CA TYR A 351 15.86 11.37 -21.28
C TYR A 351 16.23 11.91 -22.67
N LYS A 352 17.18 12.82 -22.78
CA LYS A 352 17.63 13.37 -24.09
C LYS A 352 18.26 12.29 -24.96
N LYS A 353 19.11 11.45 -24.36
CA LYS A 353 19.73 10.29 -25.04
C LYS A 353 18.66 9.27 -25.39
N PHE A 354 17.76 8.94 -24.44
CA PHE A 354 16.66 8.02 -24.67
C PHE A 354 15.79 8.43 -25.87
N LEU A 355 15.32 9.68 -25.90
CA LEU A 355 14.47 10.19 -26.98
C LEU A 355 15.21 10.13 -28.36
N THR A 356 16.50 10.46 -28.36
CA THR A 356 17.32 10.37 -29.58
C THR A 356 17.42 8.95 -30.09
N LEU A 357 17.69 8.00 -29.21
CA LEU A 357 17.81 6.58 -29.56
C LEU A 357 16.46 6.00 -29.97
N LEU A 358 15.37 6.24 -29.22
CA LEU A 358 14.04 5.75 -29.57
C LEU A 358 13.60 6.26 -30.95
N ARG A 359 13.86 7.54 -31.25
CA ARG A 359 13.64 8.08 -32.60
C ARG A 359 14.45 7.33 -33.66
N GLY A 360 15.71 7.02 -33.38
CA GLY A 360 16.57 6.22 -34.27
C GLY A 360 15.97 4.83 -34.53
N GLU A 361 15.46 4.18 -33.51
CA GLU A 361 14.81 2.84 -33.60
C GLU A 361 13.53 2.89 -34.43
N VAL A 362 12.70 3.94 -34.28
CA VAL A 362 11.50 4.15 -35.10
C VAL A 362 11.88 4.44 -36.56
N THR A 363 12.82 5.34 -36.79
CA THR A 363 13.28 5.69 -38.17
C THR A 363 13.87 4.49 -38.90
N ALA A 364 14.57 3.63 -38.18
CA ALA A 364 15.14 2.40 -38.73
C ALA A 364 14.11 1.25 -38.89
N GLY A 365 12.85 1.47 -38.48
CA GLY A 365 11.79 0.47 -38.55
C GLY A 365 11.92 -0.68 -37.56
N ARG A 366 12.83 -0.61 -36.58
CA ARG A 366 12.97 -1.62 -35.51
C ARG A 366 11.89 -1.49 -34.45
N VAL A 367 11.34 -0.28 -34.23
CA VAL A 367 10.08 -0.03 -33.51
C VAL A 367 9.08 0.50 -34.53
N THR A 368 7.92 -0.14 -34.67
CA THR A 368 6.90 0.29 -35.64
C THR A 368 6.12 1.50 -35.16
N GLN A 369 5.63 2.33 -36.11
CA GLN A 369 4.75 3.44 -35.79
C GLN A 369 3.47 2.97 -35.07
N SER A 370 2.94 1.82 -35.47
CA SER A 370 1.74 1.25 -34.80
C SER A 370 1.99 0.90 -33.34
N ARG A 371 3.23 0.47 -32.97
CA ARG A 371 3.57 0.22 -31.56
C ARG A 371 3.65 1.54 -30.75
N ILE A 372 4.21 2.57 -31.35
CA ILE A 372 4.24 3.93 -30.77
C ILE A 372 2.81 4.46 -30.60
N ASP A 373 1.95 4.25 -31.58
CA ASP A 373 0.55 4.69 -31.55
C ASP A 373 -0.26 3.95 -30.49
N ASP A 374 -0.06 2.63 -30.31
CA ASP A 374 -0.71 1.87 -29.24
C ASP A 374 -0.29 2.36 -27.86
N ALA A 375 1.01 2.64 -27.64
CA ALA A 375 1.51 3.19 -26.37
C ALA A 375 0.85 4.53 -26.04
N ASN A 376 0.86 5.44 -27.01
CA ASN A 376 0.26 6.76 -26.82
C ASN A 376 -1.25 6.70 -26.59
N ARG A 377 -1.97 5.87 -27.33
CA ARG A 377 -3.40 5.65 -27.12
C ARG A 377 -3.70 5.25 -25.68
N ARG A 378 -2.94 4.31 -25.12
CA ARG A 378 -3.11 3.84 -23.74
C ARG A 378 -2.85 4.94 -22.73
N VAL A 379 -1.72 5.66 -22.85
CA VAL A 379 -1.33 6.75 -21.95
C VAL A 379 -2.34 7.90 -22.01
N LEU A 380 -2.70 8.36 -23.22
CA LEU A 380 -3.63 9.47 -23.41
C LEU A 380 -5.04 9.12 -22.93
N THR A 381 -5.49 7.88 -23.13
CA THR A 381 -6.79 7.43 -22.60
C THR A 381 -6.85 7.63 -21.08
N LYS A 382 -5.79 7.29 -20.34
CA LYS A 382 -5.77 7.47 -18.88
C LYS A 382 -5.73 8.95 -18.49
N LYS A 383 -4.99 9.79 -19.20
CA LYS A 383 -4.99 11.25 -18.98
C LYS A 383 -6.37 11.89 -19.19
N PHE A 384 -7.09 11.47 -20.22
CA PHE A 384 -8.47 11.93 -20.44
C PHE A 384 -9.42 11.39 -19.37
N GLN A 385 -9.30 10.12 -19.00
CA GLN A 385 -10.13 9.51 -17.96
C GLN A 385 -9.92 10.15 -16.60
N LEU A 386 -8.69 10.58 -16.25
CA LEU A 386 -8.38 11.34 -15.04
C LEU A 386 -8.94 12.77 -15.06
N GLY A 387 -9.35 13.27 -16.24
CA GLY A 387 -9.81 14.65 -16.38
C GLY A 387 -8.70 15.69 -16.39
N LEU A 388 -7.45 15.31 -16.68
CA LEU A 388 -6.29 16.22 -16.66
C LEU A 388 -6.41 17.34 -17.70
N PHE A 389 -7.14 17.14 -18.80
CA PHE A 389 -7.39 18.18 -19.80
C PHE A 389 -8.37 19.25 -19.30
N GLU A 390 -9.29 18.89 -18.43
CA GLU A 390 -10.30 19.76 -17.85
C GLU A 390 -9.84 20.43 -16.57
N LYS A 391 -9.08 19.68 -15.74
CA LYS A 391 -8.63 20.09 -14.40
C LYS A 391 -7.15 19.78 -14.24
N PRO A 392 -6.26 20.47 -14.95
CA PRO A 392 -4.82 20.13 -14.95
C PRO A 392 -4.08 20.57 -13.69
N PHE A 393 -4.70 21.37 -12.81
CA PHE A 393 -4.05 21.94 -11.62
C PHE A 393 -4.60 21.35 -10.34
N THR A 394 -3.82 21.46 -9.27
CA THR A 394 -4.14 20.94 -7.94
C THR A 394 -5.49 21.42 -7.43
N ASP A 395 -6.36 20.50 -7.00
CA ASP A 395 -7.53 20.84 -6.20
C ASP A 395 -7.10 21.13 -4.76
N ARG A 396 -6.95 22.42 -4.44
CA ARG A 396 -6.47 22.89 -3.13
C ARG A 396 -7.41 22.56 -1.96
N SER A 397 -8.63 22.11 -2.22
CA SER A 397 -9.55 21.70 -1.15
C SER A 397 -9.02 20.47 -0.40
N TYR A 398 -8.26 19.62 -1.08
CA TYR A 398 -7.62 18.43 -0.47
C TYR A 398 -6.26 18.72 0.17
N THR A 399 -5.61 19.86 -0.09
CA THR A 399 -4.30 20.16 0.53
C THR A 399 -4.36 20.17 2.05
N THR A 400 -5.50 20.53 2.64
CA THR A 400 -5.74 20.54 4.08
C THR A 400 -6.11 19.18 4.67
N THR A 401 -6.36 18.17 3.85
CA THR A 401 -6.65 16.80 4.33
C THR A 401 -5.38 16.02 4.66
N VAL A 402 -4.22 16.47 4.17
CA VAL A 402 -2.94 15.83 4.44
C VAL A 402 -2.67 15.83 5.94
N GLY A 403 -2.53 14.64 6.53
CA GLY A 403 -2.34 14.45 7.96
C GLY A 403 -3.56 14.80 8.83
N SER A 404 -4.76 14.82 8.25
CA SER A 404 -5.99 15.16 8.96
C SER A 404 -6.30 14.19 10.11
N ALA A 405 -7.05 14.67 11.11
CA ALA A 405 -7.46 13.83 12.24
C ALA A 405 -8.23 12.59 11.78
N ALA A 406 -9.11 12.72 10.79
CA ALA A 406 -9.89 11.60 10.24
C ALA A 406 -8.98 10.51 9.60
N HIS A 407 -7.94 10.91 8.88
CA HIS A 407 -6.98 9.97 8.30
C HIS A 407 -6.13 9.31 9.39
N ARG A 408 -5.70 10.07 10.40
CA ARG A 408 -4.96 9.52 11.55
C ARG A 408 -5.80 8.56 12.38
N ASP A 409 -7.08 8.82 12.57
CA ASP A 409 -8.02 7.90 13.23
C ASP A 409 -8.17 6.59 12.44
N LEU A 410 -8.25 6.67 11.11
CA LEU A 410 -8.25 5.50 10.22
C LEU A 410 -6.92 4.74 10.30
N ALA A 411 -5.79 5.44 10.33
CA ALA A 411 -4.48 4.81 10.49
C ALA A 411 -4.37 4.11 11.86
N ARG A 412 -4.84 4.74 12.95
CA ARG A 412 -4.90 4.10 14.27
C ARG A 412 -5.78 2.85 14.25
N GLN A 413 -6.92 2.87 13.53
CA GLN A 413 -7.75 1.69 13.33
C GLN A 413 -6.96 0.59 12.60
N ALA A 414 -6.29 0.93 11.48
CA ALA A 414 -5.49 -0.01 10.72
C ALA A 414 -4.34 -0.61 11.57
N VAL A 415 -3.71 0.21 12.42
CA VAL A 415 -2.67 -0.27 13.34
C VAL A 415 -3.22 -1.30 14.32
N ARG A 416 -4.33 -1.03 15.04
CA ARG A 416 -4.88 -2.02 16.01
C ARG A 416 -5.31 -3.32 15.35
N GLU A 417 -5.90 -3.27 14.15
CA GLU A 417 -6.33 -4.46 13.42
C GLU A 417 -5.16 -5.26 12.85
N SER A 418 -4.01 -4.61 12.61
CA SER A 418 -2.79 -5.27 12.12
C SER A 418 -1.97 -5.99 13.19
N GLN A 419 -2.24 -5.73 14.49
CA GLN A 419 -1.46 -6.32 15.56
C GLN A 419 -1.73 -7.82 15.69
N VAL A 420 -0.67 -8.63 15.60
CA VAL A 420 -0.79 -10.08 15.75
C VAL A 420 -0.19 -10.52 17.08
N LEU A 421 -1.05 -10.94 18.00
CA LEU A 421 -0.61 -11.53 19.26
C LEU A 421 -0.24 -12.99 19.01
N VAL A 422 1.05 -13.33 19.07
CA VAL A 422 1.52 -14.70 18.79
C VAL A 422 1.89 -15.49 20.05
N LYS A 423 2.02 -14.80 21.19
CA LYS A 423 2.27 -15.43 22.50
C LYS A 423 1.68 -14.56 23.61
N ASN A 424 1.04 -15.19 24.64
CA ASN A 424 0.48 -14.51 25.80
C ASN A 424 0.41 -15.44 27.01
N ASP A 425 1.60 -15.81 27.58
CA ASP A 425 1.69 -16.76 28.71
C ASP A 425 1.04 -16.19 29.96
N GLY A 426 0.14 -16.98 30.55
CA GLY A 426 -0.58 -16.63 31.76
C GLY A 426 -1.47 -15.41 31.63
N GLY A 427 -1.84 -15.00 30.42
CA GLY A 427 -2.73 -13.88 30.19
C GLY A 427 -2.14 -12.54 30.67
N ILE A 428 -0.82 -12.31 30.48
CA ILE A 428 -0.20 -11.04 30.91
C ILE A 428 -0.78 -9.83 30.16
N LEU A 429 -1.17 -10.02 28.91
CA LEU A 429 -1.92 -9.04 28.14
C LEU A 429 -3.42 -9.32 28.27
N PRO A 430 -4.28 -8.29 28.42
CA PRO A 430 -3.93 -6.86 28.43
C PRO A 430 -3.29 -6.40 29.74
N LEU A 431 -2.37 -5.43 29.65
CA LEU A 431 -1.72 -4.81 30.79
C LEU A 431 -2.71 -3.93 31.58
N ALA A 432 -2.61 -3.95 32.92
CA ALA A 432 -3.39 -3.03 33.73
C ALA A 432 -2.92 -1.57 33.53
N LYS A 433 -3.83 -0.65 33.22
CA LYS A 433 -3.53 0.78 33.03
C LYS A 433 -2.96 1.46 34.28
N SER A 434 -3.14 0.86 35.45
CA SER A 434 -2.56 1.31 36.74
C SER A 434 -1.18 0.72 37.05
N ALA A 435 -0.66 -0.19 36.22
CA ALA A 435 0.62 -0.85 36.46
C ALA A 435 1.81 0.14 36.40
N LYS A 436 2.86 -0.16 37.19
CA LYS A 436 4.15 0.51 37.04
C LYS A 436 4.91 -0.23 35.91
N LEU A 437 5.20 0.45 34.82
CA LEU A 437 5.77 -0.13 33.62
C LEU A 437 7.18 0.38 33.35
N PHE A 438 8.03 -0.52 32.88
CA PHE A 438 9.33 -0.17 32.31
C PHE A 438 9.29 -0.38 30.79
N VAL A 439 9.52 0.66 30.00
CA VAL A 439 9.58 0.59 28.55
C VAL A 439 11.05 0.64 28.11
N ALA A 440 11.44 -0.24 27.20
CA ALA A 440 12.78 -0.27 26.64
C ALA A 440 12.75 -0.56 25.13
N GLY A 441 13.93 -0.53 24.51
CA GLY A 441 14.12 -0.82 23.09
C GLY A 441 14.24 0.42 22.22
N LYS A 442 15.00 0.26 21.14
CA LYS A 442 15.35 1.34 20.21
C LYS A 442 14.14 1.91 19.44
N SER A 443 13.09 1.11 19.28
CA SER A 443 11.90 1.49 18.51
C SER A 443 10.76 2.03 19.39
N ALA A 444 10.94 2.14 20.73
CA ALA A 444 9.89 2.60 21.63
C ALA A 444 9.50 4.08 21.41
N ASP A 445 10.49 4.96 21.22
CA ASP A 445 10.27 6.40 20.97
C ASP A 445 10.96 6.84 19.67
N ASP A 446 10.75 6.08 18.61
CA ASP A 446 11.36 6.31 17.30
C ASP A 446 10.32 6.14 16.19
N ILE A 447 9.83 7.28 15.67
CA ILE A 447 8.80 7.28 14.63
C ILE A 447 9.32 6.73 13.29
N GLY A 448 10.61 6.92 13.02
CA GLY A 448 11.24 6.42 11.80
C GLY A 448 11.35 4.90 11.81
N ASN A 449 11.82 4.29 12.91
CA ASN A 449 11.84 2.83 13.05
C ASN A 449 10.43 2.23 12.94
N GLN A 450 9.45 2.90 13.58
CA GLN A 450 8.05 2.50 13.57
C GLN A 450 7.45 2.52 12.15
N SER A 451 7.85 3.50 11.33
CA SER A 451 7.31 3.67 9.98
C SER A 451 8.07 2.87 8.92
N GLY A 452 9.34 2.55 9.13
CA GLY A 452 10.13 1.72 8.22
C GLY A 452 10.68 2.44 6.99
N GLY A 453 11.01 1.67 5.96
CA GLY A 453 11.41 2.19 4.65
C GLY A 453 10.30 2.99 3.97
N TRP A 454 10.60 3.66 2.86
CA TRP A 454 9.64 4.51 2.16
C TRP A 454 8.98 5.55 3.09
N THR A 455 9.75 6.13 4.02
CA THR A 455 9.26 7.15 4.94
C THR A 455 10.10 8.40 4.83
N VAL A 456 9.54 9.45 4.22
CA VAL A 456 10.13 10.74 3.83
C VAL A 456 11.30 10.56 2.87
N GLY A 457 12.23 9.66 3.14
CA GLY A 457 13.27 9.21 2.23
C GLY A 457 13.04 7.77 1.80
N TRP A 458 13.55 7.38 0.65
CA TRP A 458 13.42 6.05 0.08
C TRP A 458 13.82 4.92 1.06
N GLN A 459 15.02 5.01 1.63
CA GLN A 459 15.48 4.02 2.61
C GLN A 459 14.85 4.18 4.00
N GLY A 460 14.06 5.25 4.22
CA GLY A 460 13.64 5.65 5.55
C GLY A 460 14.80 6.17 6.40
N GLY A 461 14.59 6.25 7.70
CA GLY A 461 15.63 6.67 8.65
C GLY A 461 15.10 6.61 10.07
N SER A 462 15.95 6.32 11.04
CA SER A 462 15.62 6.37 12.47
C SER A 462 15.42 7.80 12.96
N GLY A 463 14.67 7.99 14.03
CA GLY A 463 14.44 9.26 14.69
C GLY A 463 13.19 10.02 14.22
N PRO A 464 13.10 11.34 14.47
CA PRO A 464 11.90 12.14 14.23
C PRO A 464 11.77 12.59 12.77
N VAL A 465 11.70 11.62 11.84
CA VAL A 465 11.67 11.87 10.38
C VAL A 465 10.35 12.51 9.93
N THR A 466 9.25 12.20 10.60
CA THR A 466 7.93 12.78 10.34
C THR A 466 7.17 12.97 11.65
N ASP A 467 5.98 13.59 11.58
CA ASP A 467 5.10 13.78 12.73
C ASP A 467 4.26 12.51 12.97
N GLY A 468 3.99 12.19 14.24
CA GLY A 468 3.22 11.01 14.60
C GLY A 468 3.25 10.72 16.10
N THR A 469 2.59 9.64 16.51
CA THR A 469 2.58 9.13 17.87
C THR A 469 3.43 7.88 17.97
N THR A 470 4.54 7.93 18.75
CA THR A 470 5.36 6.75 18.98
C THR A 470 4.66 5.77 19.92
N VAL A 471 5.10 4.50 19.91
CA VAL A 471 4.57 3.48 20.85
C VAL A 471 4.70 3.93 22.28
N LEU A 472 5.84 4.51 22.69
CA LEU A 472 6.05 5.04 24.03
C LEU A 472 5.04 6.17 24.38
N ARG A 473 4.81 7.10 23.44
CA ARG A 473 3.82 8.17 23.65
C ARG A 473 2.41 7.61 23.78
N GLY A 474 2.06 6.61 22.96
CA GLY A 474 0.80 5.89 23.06
C GLY A 474 0.64 5.19 24.43
N ILE A 475 1.66 4.47 24.91
CA ILE A 475 1.67 3.83 26.23
C ILE A 475 1.43 4.88 27.34
N ARG A 476 2.17 6.01 27.31
CA ARG A 476 2.03 7.08 28.30
C ARG A 476 0.65 7.73 28.29
N ALA A 477 0.00 7.80 27.13
CA ALA A 477 -1.35 8.33 27.01
C ALA A 477 -2.44 7.36 27.48
N ALA A 478 -2.18 6.04 27.40
CA ALA A 478 -3.14 4.99 27.75
C ALA A 478 -3.20 4.69 29.24
N VAL A 479 -2.10 4.88 30.00
CA VAL A 479 -2.05 4.61 31.44
C VAL A 479 -2.74 5.67 32.26
N THR A 480 -3.21 5.31 33.46
CA THR A 480 -3.89 6.26 34.38
C THR A 480 -2.95 7.33 34.96
N ASP A 481 -1.65 7.02 35.01
CA ASP A 481 -0.62 7.94 35.54
C ASP A 481 0.68 7.73 34.74
N ALA A 482 0.99 8.67 33.86
CA ALA A 482 2.17 8.62 32.98
C ALA A 482 3.50 8.62 33.78
N SER A 483 3.52 9.10 35.04
CA SER A 483 4.73 9.06 35.87
C SER A 483 5.14 7.64 36.30
N ARG A 484 4.23 6.67 36.14
CA ARG A 484 4.50 5.24 36.39
C ARG A 484 5.14 4.52 35.19
N VAL A 485 5.39 5.22 34.08
CA VAL A 485 6.06 4.69 32.89
C VAL A 485 7.48 5.23 32.82
N THR A 486 8.42 4.40 33.21
CA THR A 486 9.86 4.68 33.03
C THR A 486 10.30 4.22 31.66
N TYR A 487 11.13 5.01 31.00
CA TYR A 487 11.74 4.65 29.72
C TYR A 487 13.26 4.77 29.79
N ASP A 488 13.93 3.69 29.40
CA ASP A 488 15.36 3.69 29.06
C ASP A 488 15.57 2.78 27.87
N ARG A 489 16.15 3.32 26.80
CA ARG A 489 16.34 2.63 25.51
C ARG A 489 17.04 1.27 25.67
N TYR A 490 18.00 1.21 26.58
CA TYR A 490 18.86 0.04 26.78
C TYR A 490 18.43 -0.87 27.92
N GLY A 491 17.35 -0.53 28.63
CA GLY A 491 16.86 -1.30 29.78
C GLY A 491 17.64 -1.06 31.07
N ASN A 492 18.42 0.03 31.19
CA ASN A 492 19.14 0.34 32.41
C ASN A 492 18.19 0.84 33.52
N GLY A 493 18.45 0.45 34.76
CA GLY A 493 17.68 0.92 35.92
C GLY A 493 16.36 0.19 36.14
N ILE A 494 16.06 -0.88 35.41
CA ILE A 494 14.92 -1.74 35.73
C ILE A 494 15.19 -2.53 37.03
N ASP A 495 14.16 -2.65 37.87
CA ASP A 495 14.19 -3.42 39.11
C ASP A 495 12.88 -4.18 39.33
N ALA A 496 12.82 -5.02 40.36
CA ALA A 496 11.66 -5.87 40.67
C ALA A 496 10.38 -5.10 41.10
N SER A 497 10.41 -3.76 41.18
CA SER A 497 9.22 -2.95 41.55
C SER A 497 8.29 -2.72 40.33
N TYR A 498 8.71 -3.05 39.13
CA TYR A 498 7.88 -2.93 37.95
C TYR A 498 6.96 -4.15 37.77
N GLY A 499 5.71 -3.89 37.37
CA GLY A 499 4.73 -4.96 37.12
C GLY A 499 4.98 -5.69 35.79
N ALA A 500 5.48 -4.96 34.78
CA ALA A 500 5.90 -5.52 33.50
C ALA A 500 6.95 -4.62 32.82
N ALA A 501 7.75 -5.24 31.96
CA ALA A 501 8.66 -4.58 31.01
C ALA A 501 8.09 -4.71 29.60
N VAL A 502 7.94 -3.59 28.87
CA VAL A 502 7.57 -3.56 27.46
C VAL A 502 8.81 -3.27 26.63
N ALA A 503 9.27 -4.25 25.88
CA ALA A 503 10.44 -4.14 24.99
C ALA A 503 9.98 -3.91 23.55
N VAL A 504 10.21 -2.71 23.02
CA VAL A 504 9.89 -2.36 21.62
C VAL A 504 11.16 -2.46 20.79
N VAL A 505 11.36 -3.60 20.15
CA VAL A 505 12.59 -4.00 19.47
C VAL A 505 12.33 -4.41 18.03
N GLY A 506 13.36 -4.60 17.22
CA GLY A 506 13.21 -5.09 15.84
C GLY A 506 14.16 -4.45 14.84
N GLU A 507 13.69 -4.21 13.63
CA GLU A 507 14.51 -3.69 12.53
C GLU A 507 14.60 -2.17 12.54
N THR A 508 15.69 -1.62 12.01
CA THR A 508 15.78 -0.22 11.59
C THR A 508 15.32 -0.09 10.13
N PRO A 509 14.92 1.10 9.66
CA PRO A 509 14.42 1.30 8.31
C PRO A 509 15.38 0.84 7.20
N TYR A 510 14.80 0.29 6.16
CA TYR A 510 15.47 -0.12 4.92
C TYR A 510 14.44 -0.19 3.78
N ALA A 511 14.92 -0.13 2.54
CA ALA A 511 14.14 -0.45 1.35
C ALA A 511 15.01 -1.26 0.37
N GLU A 512 14.35 -2.07 -0.46
CA GLU A 512 14.93 -2.86 -1.55
C GLU A 512 16.13 -3.73 -1.11
N GLY A 513 17.16 -3.88 -1.95
CA GLY A 513 18.31 -4.76 -1.72
C GLY A 513 19.09 -4.48 -0.43
N LYS A 514 19.00 -3.27 0.17
CA LYS A 514 19.58 -3.01 1.50
C LYS A 514 18.86 -3.77 2.60
N GLY A 515 17.61 -4.14 2.38
CA GLY A 515 16.82 -4.96 3.28
C GLY A 515 17.07 -6.45 3.15
N ASP A 516 17.79 -6.92 2.14
CA ASP A 516 18.06 -8.34 1.94
C ASP A 516 18.86 -8.92 3.12
N ARG A 517 18.45 -10.11 3.56
CA ARG A 517 19.03 -10.83 4.70
C ARG A 517 19.62 -12.17 4.28
N PRO A 518 20.70 -12.21 3.46
CA PRO A 518 21.29 -13.47 3.02
C PRO A 518 21.89 -14.28 4.18
N ASN A 519 22.37 -13.60 5.23
CA ASN A 519 23.08 -14.17 6.36
C ASN A 519 22.42 -13.78 7.70
N GLY A 520 21.43 -14.56 8.13
CA GLY A 520 20.81 -14.39 9.43
C GLY A 520 19.57 -13.48 9.40
N MET A 521 18.61 -13.85 10.22
CA MET A 521 17.27 -13.23 10.30
C MET A 521 16.93 -12.80 11.74
N GLY A 522 17.93 -12.76 12.65
CA GLY A 522 17.72 -12.48 14.07
C GLY A 522 17.69 -10.98 14.40
N LEU A 523 17.45 -10.71 15.67
CA LEU A 523 17.59 -9.40 16.28
C LEU A 523 19.06 -8.96 16.29
N ASP A 524 19.30 -7.65 16.25
CA ASP A 524 20.64 -7.11 16.34
C ASP A 524 21.20 -7.11 17.77
N GLN A 525 22.47 -6.74 17.91
CA GLN A 525 23.19 -6.80 19.17
C GLN A 525 22.61 -5.84 20.23
N GLU A 526 22.08 -4.68 19.83
CA GLU A 526 21.47 -3.72 20.76
C GLU A 526 20.21 -4.31 21.40
N ASP A 527 19.33 -4.88 20.58
CA ASP A 527 18.09 -5.51 21.03
C ASP A 527 18.37 -6.71 21.94
N LEU A 528 19.32 -7.58 21.54
CA LEU A 528 19.72 -8.75 22.34
C LEU A 528 20.25 -8.35 23.72
N GLN A 529 21.07 -7.30 23.81
CA GLN A 529 21.59 -6.80 25.08
C GLN A 529 20.48 -6.18 25.95
N THR A 530 19.58 -5.43 25.34
CA THR A 530 18.42 -4.82 26.03
C THR A 530 17.54 -5.91 26.63
N LEU A 531 17.16 -6.90 25.82
CA LEU A 531 16.34 -8.04 26.26
C LEU A 531 17.01 -8.86 27.36
N ALA A 532 18.34 -9.07 27.29
CA ALA A 532 19.10 -9.75 28.33
C ALA A 532 19.05 -9.00 29.68
N ARG A 533 19.11 -7.66 29.68
CA ARG A 533 18.98 -6.85 30.90
C ARG A 533 17.58 -6.94 31.49
N LEU A 534 16.54 -6.83 30.64
CA LEU A 534 15.15 -6.96 31.07
C LEU A 534 14.92 -8.35 31.70
N ARG A 535 15.37 -9.42 31.06
CA ARG A 535 15.32 -10.78 31.60
C ARG A 535 16.00 -10.91 32.95
N ALA A 536 17.19 -10.33 33.10
CA ALA A 536 17.99 -10.40 34.35
C ALA A 536 17.29 -9.72 35.54
N SER A 537 16.35 -8.78 35.31
CA SER A 537 15.58 -8.12 36.36
C SER A 537 14.51 -9.04 37.01
N GLY A 538 14.15 -10.13 36.38
CA GLY A 538 13.05 -11.01 36.78
C GLY A 538 11.64 -10.45 36.55
N VAL A 539 11.52 -9.24 35.97
CA VAL A 539 10.24 -8.62 35.62
C VAL A 539 9.68 -9.31 34.38
N PRO A 540 8.37 -9.63 34.31
CA PRO A 540 7.75 -10.18 33.11
C PRO A 540 7.96 -9.30 31.88
N VAL A 541 8.46 -9.89 30.79
CA VAL A 541 8.78 -9.16 29.55
C VAL A 541 7.68 -9.37 28.51
N VAL A 542 7.10 -8.29 28.03
CA VAL A 542 6.22 -8.20 26.86
C VAL A 542 7.02 -7.62 25.72
N VAL A 543 7.12 -8.33 24.59
CA VAL A 543 7.86 -7.86 23.41
C VAL A 543 6.87 -7.35 22.36
N VAL A 544 7.09 -6.12 21.90
CA VAL A 544 6.50 -5.52 20.72
C VAL A 544 7.57 -5.54 19.62
N LEU A 545 7.38 -6.41 18.63
CA LEU A 545 8.35 -6.58 17.55
C LEU A 545 7.97 -5.66 16.38
N VAL A 546 8.81 -4.66 16.13
CA VAL A 546 8.69 -3.73 14.99
C VAL A 546 9.62 -4.22 13.89
N SER A 547 9.06 -4.85 12.86
CA SER A 547 9.84 -5.44 11.77
C SER A 547 9.04 -5.56 10.48
N GLY A 548 9.75 -5.55 9.35
CA GLY A 548 9.15 -5.72 8.03
C GLY A 548 8.90 -7.20 7.64
N ARG A 549 9.22 -8.13 8.54
CA ARG A 549 9.18 -9.58 8.31
C ARG A 549 9.21 -10.36 9.62
N PRO A 550 8.89 -11.67 9.65
CA PRO A 550 9.26 -12.54 10.76
C PRO A 550 10.77 -12.55 11.00
N LEU A 551 11.16 -12.51 12.27
CA LEU A 551 12.56 -12.65 12.66
C LEU A 551 12.79 -14.00 13.36
N ASP A 552 14.02 -14.52 13.27
CA ASP A 552 14.45 -15.70 14.02
C ASP A 552 14.64 -15.33 15.50
N VAL A 553 13.61 -15.60 16.28
CA VAL A 553 13.53 -15.27 17.72
C VAL A 553 13.37 -16.52 18.60
N SER A 554 13.51 -17.70 18.03
CA SER A 554 13.24 -18.96 18.72
C SER A 554 14.06 -19.13 19.99
N ALA A 555 15.30 -18.64 20.00
CA ALA A 555 16.18 -18.72 21.16
C ALA A 555 15.76 -17.79 22.31
N GLN A 556 15.14 -16.66 22.00
CA GLN A 556 14.73 -15.64 22.99
C GLN A 556 13.27 -15.83 23.44
N LEU A 557 12.42 -16.40 22.59
CA LEU A 557 10.98 -16.52 22.81
C LEU A 557 10.59 -17.19 24.15
N PRO A 558 11.30 -18.21 24.67
CA PRO A 558 10.98 -18.79 25.99
C PRO A 558 11.05 -17.81 27.14
N ASP A 559 11.86 -16.76 27.02
CA ASP A 559 12.06 -15.75 28.08
C ASP A 559 10.97 -14.66 28.10
N TRP A 560 10.14 -14.58 27.08
CA TRP A 560 9.10 -13.56 26.95
C TRP A 560 7.75 -14.09 27.42
N LYS A 561 7.01 -13.28 28.13
CA LYS A 561 5.64 -13.59 28.55
C LYS A 561 4.63 -13.34 27.44
N ALA A 562 4.86 -12.32 26.61
CA ALA A 562 4.05 -12.08 25.42
C ALA A 562 4.91 -11.62 24.25
N LEU A 563 4.46 -11.91 23.04
CA LEU A 563 5.02 -11.41 21.79
C LEU A 563 3.87 -10.88 20.91
N LEU A 564 3.96 -9.58 20.63
CA LEU A 564 3.08 -8.86 19.70
C LEU A 564 3.88 -8.54 18.43
N ALA A 565 3.56 -9.15 17.29
CA ALA A 565 4.10 -8.77 16.00
C ALA A 565 3.37 -7.52 15.54
N SER A 566 4.08 -6.37 15.57
CA SER A 566 3.53 -5.06 15.31
C SER A 566 3.79 -4.59 13.88
N TRP A 567 4.58 -5.34 13.14
CA TRP A 567 5.03 -5.00 11.79
C TRP A 567 5.67 -3.62 11.72
N LEU A 568 5.28 -2.80 10.72
CA LEU A 568 5.68 -1.41 10.59
C LEU A 568 4.40 -0.54 10.65
N PRO A 569 3.99 -0.10 11.86
CA PRO A 569 2.66 0.49 12.09
C PRO A 569 2.44 1.90 11.51
N GLY A 570 3.48 2.57 11.01
CA GLY A 570 3.33 3.93 10.47
C GLY A 570 3.26 5.00 11.56
N THR A 571 2.45 6.07 11.37
CA THR A 571 2.46 7.25 12.28
C THR A 571 1.66 7.06 13.56
N GLU A 572 0.83 6.01 13.71
CA GLU A 572 -0.15 5.94 14.80
C GLU A 572 0.15 4.81 15.80
N GLY A 573 1.31 4.86 16.47
CA GLY A 573 1.70 3.91 17.52
C GLY A 573 0.74 3.82 18.72
N ALA A 574 -0.20 4.74 18.85
CA ALA A 574 -1.30 4.63 19.81
C ALA A 574 -2.18 3.39 19.55
N GLY A 575 -2.32 2.94 18.29
CA GLY A 575 -3.04 1.70 17.96
C GLY A 575 -2.38 0.44 18.53
N VAL A 576 -1.04 0.44 18.68
CA VAL A 576 -0.31 -0.63 19.38
C VAL A 576 -0.66 -0.61 20.87
N SER A 577 -0.70 0.59 21.47
CA SER A 577 -1.05 0.75 22.89
C SER A 577 -2.50 0.33 23.17
N ASP A 578 -3.44 0.60 22.26
CA ASP A 578 -4.84 0.16 22.38
C ASP A 578 -4.92 -1.37 22.58
N VAL A 579 -4.08 -2.12 21.84
CA VAL A 579 -4.00 -3.57 22.00
C VAL A 579 -3.29 -3.94 23.30
N LEU A 580 -2.16 -3.32 23.63
CA LEU A 580 -1.41 -3.64 24.88
C LEU A 580 -2.26 -3.49 26.13
N PHE A 581 -3.22 -2.55 26.17
CA PHE A 581 -4.06 -2.26 27.33
C PHE A 581 -5.51 -2.77 27.22
N GLY A 582 -5.85 -3.48 26.15
CA GLY A 582 -7.17 -4.08 25.98
C GLY A 582 -8.28 -3.11 25.58
N ASP A 583 -7.95 -1.88 25.14
CA ASP A 583 -8.92 -0.98 24.52
C ASP A 583 -9.40 -1.56 23.15
N TYR A 584 -8.61 -2.45 22.59
CA TYR A 584 -8.93 -3.23 21.40
C TYR A 584 -8.36 -4.66 21.53
N ALA A 585 -9.19 -5.68 21.40
CA ALA A 585 -8.72 -7.06 21.38
C ALA A 585 -7.96 -7.37 20.08
N PRO A 586 -6.80 -8.04 20.13
CA PRO A 586 -6.04 -8.35 18.91
C PRO A 586 -6.84 -9.26 17.97
N THR A 587 -6.97 -8.84 16.73
CA THR A 587 -7.67 -9.57 15.66
C THR A 587 -6.75 -10.00 14.53
N GLY A 588 -5.57 -9.41 14.45
CA GLY A 588 -4.60 -9.66 13.39
C GLY A 588 -4.18 -11.12 13.29
N LYS A 589 -3.89 -11.58 12.07
CA LYS A 589 -3.43 -12.93 11.77
C LYS A 589 -2.16 -12.87 10.95
N LEU A 590 -1.21 -13.78 11.21
CA LEU A 590 0.05 -13.84 10.47
C LEU A 590 -0.20 -13.91 8.96
N PRO A 591 0.29 -12.96 8.17
CA PRO A 591 0.16 -12.98 6.70
C PRO A 591 1.24 -13.84 6.04
N VAL A 592 2.22 -14.29 6.82
CA VAL A 592 3.34 -15.14 6.43
C VAL A 592 3.61 -16.18 7.50
N THR A 593 4.16 -17.30 7.09
CA THR A 593 4.60 -18.38 7.99
C THR A 593 5.85 -17.95 8.76
N TRP A 594 5.83 -18.06 10.09
CA TRP A 594 6.98 -17.69 10.93
C TRP A 594 7.95 -18.87 11.08
N MET A 595 9.18 -18.69 10.64
CA MET A 595 10.24 -19.70 10.70
C MET A 595 10.66 -20.07 12.13
N LYS A 596 11.10 -21.31 12.34
CA LYS A 596 11.80 -21.73 13.58
C LYS A 596 13.26 -21.30 13.60
N SER A 597 13.87 -21.15 12.43
CA SER A 597 15.24 -20.68 12.27
C SER A 597 15.45 -20.12 10.88
N ALA A 598 16.41 -19.24 10.75
CA ALA A 598 16.79 -18.64 9.47
C ALA A 598 17.12 -19.68 8.39
N SER A 599 17.63 -20.85 8.78
CA SER A 599 17.97 -21.93 7.84
C SER A 599 16.77 -22.62 7.20
N GLN A 600 15.55 -22.43 7.73
CA GLN A 600 14.31 -22.97 7.12
C GLN A 600 13.86 -22.19 5.90
N GLN A 601 14.32 -20.96 5.72
CA GLN A 601 13.88 -20.11 4.61
C GLN A 601 14.31 -20.69 3.24
N PRO A 602 13.39 -20.70 2.25
CA PRO A 602 12.00 -20.27 2.36
C PRO A 602 11.12 -21.26 3.13
N VAL A 603 10.17 -20.74 3.91
CA VAL A 603 9.13 -21.53 4.56
C VAL A 603 7.78 -20.84 4.32
N ASN A 604 6.80 -21.58 3.84
CA ASN A 604 5.51 -21.04 3.43
C ASN A 604 4.38 -22.02 3.77
N GLU A 605 3.17 -21.54 3.80
CA GLU A 605 1.99 -22.39 3.95
C GLU A 605 1.98 -23.50 2.88
N GLY A 606 1.67 -24.71 3.31
CA GLY A 606 1.52 -25.87 2.42
C GLY A 606 2.83 -26.55 1.98
N ASP A 607 4.01 -26.07 2.38
CA ASP A 607 5.29 -26.66 2.01
C ASP A 607 5.72 -27.86 2.89
N GLY A 608 4.89 -28.22 3.88
CA GLY A 608 5.12 -29.36 4.78
C GLY A 608 6.17 -29.12 5.85
N LYS A 609 6.78 -27.93 5.93
CA LYS A 609 7.76 -27.60 6.96
C LYS A 609 7.08 -27.16 8.26
N ALA A 610 7.62 -27.62 9.40
CA ALA A 610 7.09 -27.23 10.71
C ALA A 610 7.48 -25.80 11.05
N ALA A 611 6.52 -24.88 11.08
CA ALA A 611 6.70 -23.48 11.43
C ALA A 611 6.91 -23.27 12.95
N LEU A 612 7.44 -22.11 13.36
CA LEU A 612 7.34 -21.61 14.74
C LEU A 612 5.91 -21.19 15.02
N PHE A 613 5.33 -20.37 14.15
CA PHE A 613 3.91 -20.06 14.09
C PHE A 613 3.41 -20.18 12.64
N PRO A 614 2.29 -20.89 12.41
CA PRO A 614 1.81 -21.11 11.06
C PRO A 614 1.17 -19.84 10.47
N TYR A 615 1.05 -19.78 9.15
CA TYR A 615 0.23 -18.81 8.45
C TYR A 615 -1.18 -18.73 9.03
N GLY A 616 -1.73 -17.54 9.18
CA GLY A 616 -3.08 -17.35 9.74
C GLY A 616 -3.16 -17.43 11.27
N TYR A 617 -2.05 -17.73 11.97
CA TYR A 617 -2.04 -17.78 13.43
C TYR A 617 -2.15 -16.39 14.04
N GLY A 618 -2.79 -16.30 15.20
CA GLY A 618 -2.93 -15.10 16.03
C GLY A 618 -3.92 -15.36 17.16
N LEU A 619 -3.56 -14.94 18.36
CA LEU A 619 -4.38 -15.04 19.57
C LEU A 619 -5.31 -13.83 19.73
N THR A 620 -6.32 -13.96 20.59
CA THR A 620 -7.17 -12.86 21.08
C THR A 620 -7.30 -12.92 22.59
N TYR A 621 -7.83 -11.87 23.23
CA TYR A 621 -7.99 -11.86 24.68
C TYR A 621 -9.17 -12.70 25.20
N ASP A 622 -10.15 -13.01 24.34
CA ASP A 622 -11.35 -13.76 24.72
C ASP A 622 -11.13 -15.27 24.78
N ALA A 623 -9.94 -15.76 24.44
CA ALA A 623 -9.56 -17.15 24.63
C ALA A 623 -9.05 -17.32 26.08
N THR A 624 -9.95 -17.61 27.01
CA THR A 624 -9.54 -18.26 28.27
C THR A 624 -8.88 -19.58 27.88
N ASP A 625 -7.60 -19.72 28.28
CA ASP A 625 -6.82 -20.93 28.14
C ASP A 625 -7.66 -22.13 28.63
N PRO A 626 -7.93 -23.17 27.85
CA PRO A 626 -8.61 -24.34 28.40
C PRO A 626 -7.61 -25.03 29.33
N ASP A 627 -7.89 -24.95 30.65
CA ASP A 627 -7.31 -25.83 31.65
C ASP A 627 -7.50 -27.28 31.18
N PRO A 628 -6.50 -28.15 31.22
CA PRO A 628 -6.66 -29.51 30.73
C PRO A 628 -7.61 -30.28 31.63
N ASP A 629 -8.80 -30.50 31.09
CA ASP A 629 -9.82 -31.51 31.37
C ASP A 629 -10.37 -31.66 32.81
N PRO A 630 -11.66 -31.49 33.00
CA PRO A 630 -12.47 -32.62 33.36
C PRO A 630 -13.70 -32.82 32.46
N ASP A 631 -14.03 -34.06 32.27
CA ASP A 631 -15.12 -34.77 31.63
C ASP A 631 -16.40 -33.95 31.24
N PRO A 632 -16.97 -34.12 30.05
CA PRO A 632 -18.02 -33.26 29.52
C PRO A 632 -19.38 -33.48 30.15
N GLU A 633 -19.93 -32.47 30.84
CA GLU A 633 -21.35 -32.37 31.12
C GLU A 633 -22.15 -31.97 29.87
N PRO A 634 -23.36 -32.44 29.65
CA PRO A 634 -24.08 -32.25 28.39
C PRO A 634 -24.54 -30.80 28.18
N THR A 635 -24.12 -30.22 27.07
CA THR A 635 -24.51 -28.89 26.58
C THR A 635 -26.02 -28.77 26.37
N PRO A 636 -26.65 -27.65 26.81
CA PRO A 636 -28.03 -27.34 26.45
C PRO A 636 -28.15 -27.01 24.94
N PRO A 637 -29.30 -27.24 24.33
CA PRO A 637 -29.49 -27.07 22.89
C PRO A 637 -29.35 -25.60 22.47
N PRO A 638 -28.82 -25.32 21.25
CA PRO A 638 -28.55 -23.97 20.78
C PRO A 638 -29.85 -23.17 20.63
N THR A 639 -29.80 -21.95 21.15
CA THR A 639 -30.86 -20.95 20.98
C THR A 639 -31.02 -20.58 19.50
N GLN A 640 -32.23 -20.74 19.01
CA GLN A 640 -32.61 -20.45 17.64
C GLN A 640 -32.42 -18.96 17.27
N GLY A 641 -31.64 -18.68 16.19
CA GLY A 641 -32.02 -17.74 15.16
C GLY A 641 -31.68 -16.29 15.35
N ALA A 642 -30.38 -15.94 15.31
CA ALA A 642 -29.99 -14.55 14.99
C ALA A 642 -29.77 -14.31 13.47
N CYS A 643 -30.03 -15.31 12.61
CA CYS A 643 -29.88 -15.10 11.15
C CYS A 643 -30.98 -15.80 10.35
N THR A 644 -31.20 -15.30 9.13
CA THR A 644 -32.06 -15.91 8.11
C THR A 644 -31.29 -16.11 6.82
N ALA A 645 -31.67 -17.15 6.05
CA ALA A 645 -31.10 -17.40 4.72
C ALA A 645 -32.21 -17.45 3.67
N GLN A 646 -31.94 -16.92 2.49
CA GLN A 646 -32.87 -16.84 1.38
C GLN A 646 -32.20 -17.36 0.10
N PHE A 647 -32.82 -18.40 -0.50
CA PHE A 647 -32.35 -19.07 -1.70
C PHE A 647 -32.94 -18.40 -2.96
N ARG A 648 -32.14 -18.25 -4.01
CA ARG A 648 -32.55 -17.74 -5.32
C ARG A 648 -31.83 -18.48 -6.44
N THR A 649 -32.56 -19.06 -7.37
CA THR A 649 -31.98 -19.57 -8.62
C THR A 649 -31.61 -18.39 -9.52
N VAL A 650 -30.34 -18.34 -9.92
CA VAL A 650 -29.80 -17.26 -10.78
C VAL A 650 -29.97 -17.60 -12.26
N SER A 651 -29.63 -18.85 -12.61
CA SER A 651 -29.78 -19.38 -13.98
C SER A 651 -29.95 -20.91 -13.94
N SER A 652 -30.52 -21.47 -15.00
CA SER A 652 -30.64 -22.93 -15.17
C SER A 652 -30.36 -23.30 -16.63
N TRP A 653 -29.81 -24.54 -16.82
CA TRP A 653 -29.55 -25.14 -18.11
C TRP A 653 -29.88 -26.65 -18.08
N GLN A 654 -29.77 -27.29 -19.21
CA GLN A 654 -30.06 -28.73 -19.25
C GLN A 654 -29.04 -29.50 -18.36
N GLY A 655 -29.55 -30.09 -17.28
CA GLY A 655 -28.76 -30.90 -16.34
C GLY A 655 -28.07 -30.14 -15.21
N GLY A 656 -28.30 -28.81 -15.05
CA GLY A 656 -27.72 -28.05 -13.94
C GLY A 656 -28.34 -26.68 -13.72
N TYR A 657 -27.93 -26.02 -12.63
CA TYR A 657 -28.34 -24.66 -12.31
C TYR A 657 -27.28 -23.92 -11.48
N GLN A 658 -27.40 -22.62 -11.44
CA GLN A 658 -26.68 -21.74 -10.55
C GLN A 658 -27.64 -21.11 -9.57
N ALA A 659 -27.25 -21.08 -8.29
CA ALA A 659 -28.03 -20.45 -7.23
C ALA A 659 -27.20 -19.50 -6.39
N GLU A 660 -27.88 -18.57 -5.75
CA GLU A 660 -27.33 -17.66 -4.74
C GLU A 660 -28.16 -17.79 -3.47
N VAL A 661 -27.47 -17.76 -2.33
CA VAL A 661 -28.11 -17.73 -1.01
C VAL A 661 -27.67 -16.49 -0.27
N THR A 662 -28.65 -15.64 0.08
CA THR A 662 -28.40 -14.43 0.88
C THR A 662 -28.61 -14.74 2.35
N VAL A 663 -27.62 -14.46 3.19
CA VAL A 663 -27.65 -14.57 4.65
C VAL A 663 -27.83 -13.19 5.26
N LYS A 664 -28.77 -13.03 6.18
CA LYS A 664 -29.04 -11.77 6.88
C LYS A 664 -28.97 -11.95 8.38
N ASN A 665 -28.26 -11.09 9.07
CA ASN A 665 -28.34 -10.97 10.52
C ASN A 665 -29.67 -10.32 10.91
N THR A 666 -30.54 -11.06 11.60
CA THR A 666 -31.84 -10.59 12.11
C THR A 666 -31.82 -10.35 13.62
N GLY A 667 -30.67 -10.60 14.27
CA GLY A 667 -30.46 -10.34 15.69
C GLY A 667 -30.09 -8.90 15.99
N SER A 668 -29.99 -8.55 17.27
CA SER A 668 -29.57 -7.26 17.78
C SER A 668 -28.05 -7.15 18.05
N ALA A 669 -27.32 -8.26 17.96
CA ALA A 669 -25.88 -8.33 18.11
C ALA A 669 -25.19 -8.69 16.76
N ALA A 670 -23.93 -8.34 16.60
CA ALA A 670 -23.13 -8.76 15.45
C ALA A 670 -22.95 -10.30 15.47
N LEU A 671 -23.08 -10.93 14.31
CA LEU A 671 -22.68 -12.35 14.16
C LEU A 671 -21.15 -12.42 14.02
N THR A 672 -20.55 -13.44 14.59
CA THR A 672 -19.13 -13.78 14.40
C THR A 672 -18.91 -14.88 13.36
N GLY A 673 -20.00 -15.56 12.98
CA GLY A 673 -20.03 -16.58 11.94
C GLY A 673 -21.47 -16.97 11.61
N TRP A 674 -21.66 -17.68 10.50
CA TRP A 674 -22.94 -18.22 10.09
C TRP A 674 -22.76 -19.57 9.39
N SER A 675 -23.79 -20.41 9.49
CA SER A 675 -23.88 -21.65 8.75
C SER A 675 -25.29 -21.80 8.15
N VAL A 676 -25.36 -22.19 6.89
CA VAL A 676 -26.60 -22.40 6.17
C VAL A 676 -26.68 -23.85 5.72
N ALA A 677 -27.74 -24.54 6.10
CA ALA A 677 -27.98 -25.94 5.74
C ALA A 677 -29.29 -26.10 5.00
N TRP A 678 -29.32 -26.93 3.95
CA TRP A 678 -30.52 -27.27 3.18
C TRP A 678 -30.47 -28.72 2.69
N ASP A 679 -31.65 -29.25 2.33
CA ASP A 679 -31.78 -30.53 1.63
C ASP A 679 -31.51 -30.28 0.12
N PRO A 680 -30.49 -30.90 -0.48
CA PRO A 680 -30.18 -30.73 -1.89
C PRO A 680 -31.16 -31.44 -2.83
N ALA A 681 -32.14 -32.18 -2.31
CA ALA A 681 -33.21 -32.84 -3.06
C ALA A 681 -32.70 -33.63 -4.30
N GLY A 682 -31.63 -34.40 -4.13
CA GLY A 682 -31.01 -35.20 -5.20
C GLY A 682 -30.12 -34.43 -6.17
N THR A 683 -29.87 -33.15 -5.93
CA THR A 683 -28.88 -32.35 -6.68
C THR A 683 -27.50 -32.41 -6.02
N THR A 684 -26.43 -32.24 -6.78
CA THR A 684 -25.05 -32.24 -6.26
C THR A 684 -24.39 -30.88 -6.57
N VAL A 685 -23.91 -30.22 -5.51
CA VAL A 685 -23.12 -28.97 -5.68
C VAL A 685 -21.81 -29.31 -6.36
N THR A 686 -21.53 -28.66 -7.49
CA THR A 686 -20.33 -28.88 -8.33
C THR A 686 -19.26 -27.82 -8.14
N SER A 687 -19.66 -26.59 -7.77
CA SER A 687 -18.75 -25.50 -7.45
C SER A 687 -19.42 -24.57 -6.46
N LEU A 688 -18.64 -23.95 -5.55
CA LEU A 688 -19.16 -23.03 -4.55
C LEU A 688 -18.17 -21.87 -4.35
N TRP A 689 -18.68 -20.64 -4.18
CA TRP A 689 -17.89 -19.45 -3.87
C TRP A 689 -18.51 -18.66 -2.72
N ASN A 690 -17.68 -17.89 -2.02
CA ASN A 690 -18.02 -17.10 -0.84
C ASN A 690 -18.55 -17.93 0.34
N GLY A 691 -18.15 -19.19 0.46
CA GLY A 691 -18.49 -20.07 1.56
C GLY A 691 -17.65 -21.33 1.54
N VAL A 692 -17.75 -22.13 2.60
CA VAL A 692 -17.09 -23.44 2.74
C VAL A 692 -18.15 -24.52 2.81
N LEU A 693 -18.20 -25.41 1.80
CA LEU A 693 -19.15 -26.49 1.71
C LEU A 693 -18.69 -27.68 2.56
N THR A 694 -19.60 -28.22 3.40
CA THR A 694 -19.48 -29.51 4.06
C THR A 694 -20.71 -30.34 3.66
N THR A 695 -20.52 -31.52 3.08
CA THR A 695 -21.60 -32.43 2.72
C THR A 695 -21.64 -33.57 3.73
N ALA A 696 -22.76 -33.77 4.38
CA ALA A 696 -23.04 -34.98 5.17
C ALA A 696 -24.34 -35.54 4.64
N GLN A 697 -24.41 -36.86 4.50
CA GLN A 697 -25.54 -37.65 4.01
C GLN A 697 -26.88 -36.89 3.89
N ASP A 698 -27.28 -36.57 2.67
CA ASP A 698 -28.55 -35.91 2.29
C ASP A 698 -28.74 -34.44 2.75
N ARG A 699 -27.71 -33.77 3.26
CA ARG A 699 -27.78 -32.38 3.67
C ARG A 699 -26.54 -31.59 3.22
N ALA A 700 -26.75 -30.55 2.46
CA ALA A 700 -25.69 -29.57 2.13
C ALA A 700 -25.59 -28.53 3.26
N THR A 701 -24.39 -28.29 3.75
CA THR A 701 -24.10 -27.24 4.75
C THR A 701 -22.98 -26.37 4.25
N VAL A 702 -23.20 -25.05 4.24
CA VAL A 702 -22.22 -24.06 3.89
C VAL A 702 -21.96 -23.16 5.10
N ARG A 703 -20.71 -23.05 5.51
CA ARG A 703 -20.26 -22.10 6.51
C ARG A 703 -19.70 -20.87 5.81
N ASN A 704 -19.66 -19.76 6.54
CA ASN A 704 -19.02 -18.55 6.06
C ASN A 704 -17.56 -18.79 5.63
N ALA A 705 -17.12 -18.08 4.62
CA ALA A 705 -15.69 -17.91 4.34
C ALA A 705 -15.08 -16.96 5.39
N ALA A 706 -13.75 -16.94 5.48
CA ALA A 706 -13.04 -16.16 6.49
C ALA A 706 -13.38 -14.65 6.46
N PHE A 707 -13.79 -14.13 5.30
CA PHE A 707 -14.05 -12.70 5.10
C PHE A 707 -15.52 -12.26 5.29
N ASN A 708 -16.49 -13.16 5.36
CA ASN A 708 -17.92 -12.83 5.37
C ASN A 708 -18.70 -13.41 6.56
N GLY A 709 -18.02 -13.85 7.59
CA GLY A 709 -18.63 -14.41 8.81
C GLY A 709 -19.18 -13.34 9.74
N SER A 710 -18.53 -12.19 9.84
CA SER A 710 -18.96 -11.09 10.70
C SER A 710 -20.05 -10.27 10.03
N LEU A 711 -21.24 -10.21 10.63
CA LEU A 711 -22.37 -9.43 10.11
C LEU A 711 -22.98 -8.57 11.21
N LEU A 712 -22.95 -7.25 11.06
CA LEU A 712 -23.63 -6.32 11.95
C LEU A 712 -25.15 -6.54 11.93
N PRO A 713 -25.90 -6.14 12.97
CA PRO A 713 -27.35 -6.20 12.96
C PRO A 713 -27.98 -5.61 11.69
N GLY A 714 -28.81 -6.40 11.02
CA GLY A 714 -29.45 -6.02 9.76
C GLY A 714 -28.58 -6.19 8.50
N ALA A 715 -27.27 -6.42 8.64
CA ALA A 715 -26.37 -6.63 7.50
C ALA A 715 -26.62 -7.95 6.79
N THR A 716 -26.24 -8.02 5.52
CA THR A 716 -26.39 -9.20 4.65
C THR A 716 -25.05 -9.55 3.98
N THR A 717 -24.89 -10.85 3.71
CA THR A 717 -23.86 -11.39 2.81
C THR A 717 -24.48 -12.45 1.92
N SER A 718 -23.77 -12.89 0.87
CA SER A 718 -24.23 -13.99 0.03
C SER A 718 -23.10 -14.95 -0.32
N PHE A 719 -23.48 -16.18 -0.60
CA PHE A 719 -22.67 -17.17 -1.27
C PHE A 719 -23.39 -17.74 -2.48
N GLY A 720 -22.65 -18.24 -3.45
CA GLY A 720 -23.25 -18.83 -4.64
C GLY A 720 -22.68 -20.22 -4.95
N PHE A 721 -23.42 -20.99 -5.75
CA PHE A 721 -22.96 -22.31 -6.17
C PHE A 721 -23.57 -22.72 -7.50
N THR A 722 -22.91 -23.66 -8.19
CA THR A 722 -23.49 -24.43 -9.28
C THR A 722 -23.78 -25.84 -8.80
N ALA A 723 -24.84 -26.44 -9.33
CA ALA A 723 -25.23 -27.83 -9.01
C ALA A 723 -25.72 -28.57 -10.25
N ASN A 724 -25.52 -29.89 -10.26
CA ASN A 724 -26.12 -30.80 -11.24
C ASN A 724 -27.54 -31.14 -10.79
N GLY A 725 -28.47 -31.30 -11.74
CA GLY A 725 -29.85 -31.61 -11.51
C GLY A 725 -30.81 -30.48 -11.82
N THR A 726 -32.04 -30.57 -11.37
CA THR A 726 -33.07 -29.55 -11.58
C THR A 726 -33.17 -28.65 -10.37
N ALA A 727 -33.17 -27.33 -10.59
CA ALA A 727 -33.31 -26.34 -9.53
C ALA A 727 -34.66 -26.58 -8.77
N GLY A 728 -34.54 -26.81 -7.47
CA GLY A 728 -35.65 -26.80 -6.52
C GLY A 728 -35.81 -25.46 -5.84
N THR A 729 -36.75 -25.36 -4.93
CA THR A 729 -36.91 -24.24 -3.98
C THR A 729 -36.59 -24.72 -2.56
N PRO A 730 -35.34 -25.04 -2.22
CA PRO A 730 -35.00 -25.47 -0.89
C PRO A 730 -35.30 -24.38 0.14
N ALA A 731 -35.71 -24.77 1.33
CA ALA A 731 -35.84 -23.87 2.47
C ALA A 731 -34.51 -23.91 3.28
N PRO A 732 -33.59 -22.95 3.07
CA PRO A 732 -32.32 -22.94 3.77
C PRO A 732 -32.53 -22.54 5.23
N HIS A 733 -31.88 -23.24 6.13
CA HIS A 733 -31.88 -22.94 7.57
C HIS A 733 -30.55 -22.29 7.94
N CYS A 734 -30.61 -21.09 8.53
CA CYS A 734 -29.43 -20.36 8.99
C CYS A 734 -29.23 -20.54 10.51
N THR A 735 -28.00 -20.79 10.91
CA THR A 735 -27.57 -20.78 12.31
C THR A 735 -26.42 -19.79 12.47
N SER A 736 -26.47 -18.97 13.51
CA SER A 736 -25.36 -18.08 13.90
C SER A 736 -24.31 -18.87 14.67
N GLY A 737 -23.04 -18.65 14.34
CA GLY A 737 -21.88 -19.19 15.05
C GLY A 737 -21.37 -18.21 16.11
#